data_d3ae815634482ed40d9efb06a0ddee1c
#
_entry.id   d3ae815634482ed40d9efb06a0ddee1c
#
_cell.length_a   1.000
_cell.length_b   1.000
_cell.length_c   1.000
_cell.angle_alpha   90.00
_cell.angle_beta   90.00
_cell.angle_gamma   90.00
#
_symmetry.space_group_name_H-M   'P 1'
#
loop_
_entity.id
_entity.type
_entity.pdbx_description
1 polymer ?
#
loop_
_entity_poly.entity_id
_entity_poly.type
_entity_poly.pdbx_seq_one_letter_code
_entity_poly.pdbx_strand_id
1 'polypeptide(L)'
;VVVAALLVVVLVAATVLTFSVIRRPLPQVTGSVDLPGLGAEVSVTRDARGVPHITADTSADLFRAQGYVHAQDRFFEMDYRRHVTAGRLSELVGENADALAADKVIRTLGWRRVAEQELPLLAPATRDALQAYADGVNAYLGQRDASSLAVEYTILGLQVDVAHPEPWSPVDSLAWLKAMAWDLRGNYDEELSRALTFSVVHDVQRVDELFPAYPQDLHSPILDAASVQRPVATTTSSVLDLADTRVQDALASVDAALAAVPHLLGSGDGIGSNSWVVSGRYTASGKPLLANDPHLSISAPGIWAQVALSCREVTAACPYDVAGFSFAGLPGVFIGHNAQLAWGLTNLGADVTDFVLEKVVDGWSLRDGERVPLTTRTETIKVNGGADVKLEVRSTSHGPLVSDVLGVAGVGTVPMPDGSPAGRYEVALEWTALSPGHTADAILALDVAATPADVARSAALFDVPPQSIVYATTDGHIGYQAPGRIPVRADVAGAPLPSDGSWPRPGWDSAYDWKGYVDAAQMPAVEDPPAGFIVAANQAVTPAGVGPALTSDWDYGYRSQRIRDALTQGIAAGTPLDVASASKLQLDDHNPYADVLVPALLSVHIPDSFAADGQQLLRTWDRRSGTDSAAAAYFAAVWKTLLRLTFWDELPDGYRPNGGGRWLEVVRTLLDQPDSPWWDDHSTVGVVEGRDEILTRALVSARRELTATLGKNASDWRWGELHTAAPQHPVLGGPGLPGLVRRLVNPSPLGVGGSSSLVDATSWDASARSFTVTSAPSMRMVVDLGNLDASTWVTLTGTSGHPASVHYTDQFDAWANGRTFPWPFTTTAVESEVRDRLTLRPSSGG
;
A
#
# COMPACT_ATOMS: atom_id res chain seq x y z
N VAL A 1 37.14 -21.90 39.92
CA VAL A 1 37.85 -21.92 38.63
C VAL A 1 37.21 -22.92 37.67
N VAL A 2 37.01 -24.20 38.01
CA VAL A 2 36.44 -25.25 37.12
C VAL A 2 35.01 -24.90 36.66
N VAL A 3 34.15 -24.45 37.58
CA VAL A 3 32.77 -24.03 37.27
C VAL A 3 32.75 -22.81 36.33
N ALA A 4 33.65 -21.84 36.58
CA ALA A 4 33.72 -20.67 35.68
C ALA A 4 34.25 -21.04 34.29
N ALA A 5 35.24 -21.96 34.19
CA ALA A 5 35.70 -22.46 32.90
C ALA A 5 34.60 -23.24 32.16
N LEU A 6 33.82 -24.08 32.88
CA LEU A 6 32.72 -24.82 32.29
C LEU A 6 31.62 -23.86 31.76
N LEU A 7 31.27 -22.83 32.55
CA LEU A 7 30.32 -21.79 32.11
C LEU A 7 30.81 -21.02 30.89
N VAL A 8 32.09 -20.69 30.80
CA VAL A 8 32.66 -20.06 29.61
C VAL A 8 32.59 -20.98 28.40
N VAL A 9 32.92 -22.27 28.55
CA VAL A 9 32.80 -23.28 27.48
C VAL A 9 31.36 -23.40 27.00
N VAL A 10 30.41 -23.49 27.92
CA VAL A 10 28.95 -23.54 27.57
C VAL A 10 28.50 -22.27 26.86
N LEU A 11 28.91 -21.10 27.33
CA LEU A 11 28.60 -19.82 26.69
C LEU A 11 29.18 -19.71 25.28
N VAL A 12 30.45 -20.13 25.12
CA VAL A 12 31.10 -20.15 23.79
C VAL A 12 30.41 -21.13 22.88
N ALA A 13 30.11 -22.35 23.34
CA ALA A 13 29.40 -23.36 22.56
C ALA A 13 28.01 -22.86 22.16
N ALA A 14 27.25 -22.26 23.09
CA ALA A 14 25.93 -21.67 22.81
C ALA A 14 26.04 -20.52 21.80
N THR A 15 27.03 -19.63 21.93
CA THR A 15 27.27 -18.54 20.98
C THR A 15 27.62 -19.06 19.59
N VAL A 16 28.51 -20.04 19.49
CA VAL A 16 28.89 -20.66 18.20
C VAL A 16 27.68 -21.36 17.57
N LEU A 17 26.88 -22.09 18.36
CA LEU A 17 25.68 -22.75 17.89
C LEU A 17 24.64 -21.72 17.37
N THR A 18 24.35 -20.68 18.17
CA THR A 18 23.42 -19.60 17.79
C THR A 18 23.88 -18.92 16.50
N PHE A 19 25.16 -18.56 16.41
CA PHE A 19 25.74 -17.95 15.22
C PHE A 19 25.63 -18.87 14.00
N SER A 20 25.88 -20.17 14.16
CA SER A 20 25.76 -21.16 13.11
C SER A 20 24.32 -21.32 12.64
N VAL A 21 23.35 -21.38 13.57
CA VAL A 21 21.92 -21.50 13.26
C VAL A 21 21.42 -20.28 12.49
N ILE A 22 21.77 -19.07 12.94
CA ILE A 22 21.30 -17.82 12.30
C ILE A 22 21.89 -17.66 10.90
N ARG A 23 23.10 -18.14 10.65
CA ARG A 23 23.78 -18.03 9.35
C ARG A 23 23.51 -19.19 8.39
N ARG A 24 22.93 -20.28 8.88
CA ARG A 24 22.63 -21.48 8.08
C ARG A 24 21.78 -21.19 6.85
N PRO A 25 20.76 -20.30 6.88
CA PRO A 25 19.93 -19.99 5.73
C PRO A 25 20.62 -19.11 4.67
N LEU A 26 21.79 -18.52 4.96
CA LEU A 26 22.43 -17.64 3.98
C LEU A 26 22.68 -18.36 2.66
N PRO A 27 22.27 -17.78 1.52
CA PRO A 27 22.41 -18.41 0.23
C PRO A 27 23.86 -18.46 -0.28
N GLN A 28 24.11 -19.38 -1.20
CA GLN A 28 25.33 -19.35 -2.00
C GLN A 28 25.15 -18.33 -3.13
N VAL A 29 25.99 -17.27 -3.16
CA VAL A 29 25.93 -16.19 -4.15
C VAL A 29 27.14 -16.18 -5.10
N THR A 30 28.08 -17.11 -4.91
CA THR A 30 29.29 -17.26 -5.76
C THR A 30 29.50 -18.70 -6.19
N GLY A 31 30.30 -18.90 -7.26
CA GLY A 31 30.63 -20.21 -7.79
C GLY A 31 29.58 -20.75 -8.76
N SER A 32 29.21 -22.00 -8.65
CA SER A 32 28.19 -22.61 -9.52
C SER A 32 27.24 -23.51 -8.74
N VAL A 33 26.00 -23.61 -9.24
CA VAL A 33 24.93 -24.47 -8.73
C VAL A 33 24.24 -25.14 -9.91
N ASP A 34 24.00 -26.45 -9.80
CA ASP A 34 23.21 -27.19 -10.78
C ASP A 34 21.72 -26.93 -10.53
N LEU A 35 21.03 -26.40 -11.54
CA LEU A 35 19.60 -26.07 -11.50
C LEU A 35 18.84 -26.94 -12.50
N PRO A 36 17.93 -27.80 -12.04
CA PRO A 36 17.13 -28.66 -12.93
C PRO A 36 16.26 -27.85 -13.87
N GLY A 37 16.14 -28.31 -15.11
CA GLY A 37 15.23 -27.78 -16.12
C GLY A 37 15.75 -26.55 -16.84
N LEU A 38 16.97 -26.08 -16.58
CA LEU A 38 17.61 -25.05 -17.42
C LEU A 38 17.95 -25.65 -18.80
N GLY A 39 17.73 -24.89 -19.85
CA GLY A 39 18.15 -25.22 -21.22
C GLY A 39 19.61 -24.85 -21.48
N ALA A 40 20.09 -23.76 -20.85
CA ALA A 40 21.45 -23.27 -20.96
C ALA A 40 21.96 -22.69 -19.62
N GLU A 41 23.24 -22.30 -19.57
CA GLU A 41 23.85 -21.69 -18.40
C GLU A 41 23.29 -20.27 -18.19
N VAL A 42 22.89 -19.94 -16.96
CA VAL A 42 22.41 -18.61 -16.55
C VAL A 42 23.45 -17.96 -15.63
N SER A 43 23.78 -16.70 -15.92
CA SER A 43 24.64 -15.87 -15.06
C SER A 43 23.80 -15.04 -14.10
N VAL A 44 24.11 -15.09 -12.81
CA VAL A 44 23.57 -14.20 -11.79
C VAL A 44 24.72 -13.42 -11.19
N THR A 45 24.82 -12.13 -11.50
CA THR A 45 25.80 -11.24 -10.89
C THR A 45 25.11 -10.36 -9.86
N ARG A 46 25.83 -9.99 -8.81
CA ARG A 46 25.31 -9.09 -7.79
C ARG A 46 26.25 -7.91 -7.61
N ASP A 47 25.67 -6.73 -7.43
CA ASP A 47 26.40 -5.50 -7.14
C ASP A 47 26.79 -5.38 -5.64
N ALA A 48 27.29 -4.22 -5.24
CA ALA A 48 27.68 -3.93 -3.87
C ALA A 48 26.51 -3.86 -2.88
N ARG A 49 25.26 -3.85 -3.35
CA ARG A 49 24.03 -3.86 -2.57
C ARG A 49 23.33 -5.23 -2.62
N GLY A 50 23.94 -6.19 -3.26
CA GLY A 50 23.39 -7.53 -3.44
C GLY A 50 22.27 -7.61 -4.48
N VAL A 51 22.04 -6.57 -5.26
CA VAL A 51 21.02 -6.56 -6.32
C VAL A 51 21.39 -7.58 -7.39
N PRO A 52 20.53 -8.57 -7.70
CA PRO A 52 20.79 -9.56 -8.72
C PRO A 52 20.53 -9.03 -10.13
N HIS A 53 21.52 -9.25 -11.01
CA HIS A 53 21.40 -9.08 -12.45
C HIS A 53 21.45 -10.49 -13.08
N ILE A 54 20.35 -10.92 -13.69
CA ILE A 54 20.16 -12.26 -14.22
C ILE A 54 20.24 -12.20 -15.75
N THR A 55 21.14 -12.99 -16.34
CA THR A 55 21.33 -13.03 -17.79
C THR A 55 21.16 -14.47 -18.30
N ALA A 56 20.23 -14.68 -19.24
CA ALA A 56 19.87 -15.97 -19.81
C ALA A 56 19.71 -15.91 -21.33
N ASP A 57 19.60 -17.09 -21.97
CA ASP A 57 19.40 -17.18 -23.43
C ASP A 57 17.91 -17.31 -23.81
N THR A 58 17.07 -17.71 -22.86
CA THR A 58 15.62 -17.88 -23.08
C THR A 58 14.80 -17.25 -21.95
N SER A 59 13.57 -16.82 -22.25
CA SER A 59 12.62 -16.31 -21.24
C SER A 59 12.34 -17.36 -20.15
N ALA A 60 12.27 -18.64 -20.51
CA ALA A 60 12.03 -19.71 -19.54
C ALA A 60 13.18 -19.85 -18.54
N ASP A 61 14.44 -19.82 -19.01
CA ASP A 61 15.61 -19.86 -18.13
C ASP A 61 15.72 -18.58 -17.28
N LEU A 62 15.37 -17.43 -17.85
CA LEU A 62 15.39 -16.13 -17.17
C LEU A 62 14.44 -16.13 -15.98
N PHE A 63 13.16 -16.50 -16.17
CA PHE A 63 12.18 -16.53 -15.10
C PHE A 63 12.41 -17.67 -14.10
N ARG A 64 12.93 -18.82 -14.55
CA ARG A 64 13.36 -19.89 -13.64
C ARG A 64 14.49 -19.42 -12.73
N ALA A 65 15.47 -18.70 -13.26
CA ALA A 65 16.53 -18.12 -12.45
C ALA A 65 16.01 -17.02 -11.50
N GLN A 66 15.06 -16.17 -11.94
CA GLN A 66 14.42 -15.18 -11.05
C GLN A 66 13.71 -15.87 -9.89
N GLY A 67 12.93 -16.93 -10.13
CA GLY A 67 12.26 -17.68 -9.06
C GLY A 67 13.25 -18.30 -8.07
N TYR A 68 14.36 -18.88 -8.57
CA TYR A 68 15.43 -19.42 -7.74
C TYR A 68 16.07 -18.31 -6.87
N VAL A 69 16.38 -17.14 -7.43
CA VAL A 69 17.01 -16.00 -6.74
C VAL A 69 16.05 -15.38 -5.72
N HIS A 70 14.78 -15.22 -6.05
CA HIS A 70 13.79 -14.74 -5.09
C HIS A 70 13.65 -15.69 -3.89
N ALA A 71 13.66 -17.02 -4.14
CA ALA A 71 13.64 -18.00 -3.07
C ALA A 71 14.94 -17.97 -2.24
N GLN A 72 16.11 -17.75 -2.87
CA GLN A 72 17.38 -17.57 -2.17
C GLN A 72 17.33 -16.43 -1.16
N ASP A 73 16.77 -15.30 -1.58
CA ASP A 73 16.85 -14.04 -0.84
C ASP A 73 15.68 -13.83 0.12
N ARG A 74 14.47 -14.34 -0.22
CA ARG A 74 13.20 -13.91 0.36
C ARG A 74 12.20 -15.03 0.65
N PHE A 75 12.61 -16.29 0.76
CA PHE A 75 11.65 -17.40 0.77
C PHE A 75 10.64 -17.34 1.92
N PHE A 76 11.05 -16.98 3.16
CA PHE A 76 10.10 -16.89 4.27
C PHE A 76 9.00 -15.85 4.00
N GLU A 77 9.38 -14.70 3.45
CA GLU A 77 8.42 -13.65 3.05
C GLU A 77 7.42 -14.16 1.99
N MET A 78 7.92 -14.90 0.98
CA MET A 78 7.07 -15.54 -0.03
C MET A 78 6.10 -16.55 0.61
N ASP A 79 6.59 -17.41 1.48
CA ASP A 79 5.79 -18.43 2.14
C ASP A 79 4.76 -17.83 3.12
N TYR A 80 5.14 -16.81 3.87
CA TYR A 80 4.21 -16.05 4.72
C TYR A 80 3.05 -15.46 3.91
N ARG A 81 3.37 -14.76 2.81
CA ARG A 81 2.37 -14.18 1.91
C ARG A 81 1.47 -15.24 1.28
N ARG A 82 2.04 -16.38 0.87
CA ARG A 82 1.27 -17.52 0.36
C ARG A 82 0.28 -18.04 1.40
N HIS A 83 0.68 -18.16 2.66
CA HIS A 83 -0.20 -18.59 3.74
C HIS A 83 -1.31 -17.56 3.99
N VAL A 84 -1.00 -16.26 4.02
CA VAL A 84 -2.00 -15.19 4.12
C VAL A 84 -2.98 -15.28 2.95
N THR A 85 -2.51 -15.23 1.71
CA THR A 85 -3.38 -15.16 0.52
C THR A 85 -4.23 -16.40 0.28
N ALA A 86 -3.84 -17.53 0.86
CA ALA A 86 -4.60 -18.77 0.82
C ALA A 86 -5.54 -18.96 2.03
N GLY A 87 -5.53 -18.06 3.02
CA GLY A 87 -6.27 -18.25 4.30
C GLY A 87 -5.78 -19.49 5.04
N ARG A 88 -4.45 -19.62 5.22
CA ARG A 88 -3.75 -20.76 5.82
C ARG A 88 -2.74 -20.30 6.88
N LEU A 89 -2.91 -19.09 7.42
CA LEU A 89 -1.95 -18.54 8.38
C LEU A 89 -1.87 -19.39 9.67
N SER A 90 -2.99 -19.98 10.10
CA SER A 90 -3.04 -20.91 11.25
C SER A 90 -2.24 -22.20 11.02
N GLU A 91 -1.97 -22.59 9.78
CA GLU A 91 -1.07 -23.72 9.49
C GLU A 91 0.40 -23.34 9.75
N LEU A 92 0.76 -22.07 9.54
CA LEU A 92 2.13 -21.57 9.75
C LEU A 92 2.44 -21.22 11.19
N VAL A 93 1.51 -20.53 11.89
CA VAL A 93 1.76 -19.98 13.23
C VAL A 93 1.08 -20.74 14.38
N GLY A 94 0.27 -21.77 14.09
CA GLY A 94 -0.41 -22.60 15.08
C GLY A 94 -1.72 -21.99 15.62
N GLU A 95 -2.11 -22.40 16.82
CA GLU A 95 -3.31 -21.92 17.51
C GLU A 95 -3.16 -20.45 17.90
N ASN A 96 -3.60 -19.57 16.99
CA ASN A 96 -3.62 -18.12 17.18
C ASN A 96 -4.98 -17.58 16.73
N ALA A 97 -5.66 -16.84 17.60
CA ALA A 97 -7.01 -16.32 17.33
C ALA A 97 -7.04 -15.33 16.16
N ASP A 98 -6.04 -14.45 16.05
CA ASP A 98 -5.97 -13.45 15.00
C ASP A 98 -5.66 -14.12 13.64
N ALA A 99 -4.76 -15.11 13.62
CA ALA A 99 -4.48 -15.89 12.42
C ALA A 99 -5.72 -16.66 11.93
N LEU A 100 -6.48 -17.25 12.83
CA LEU A 100 -7.71 -17.96 12.49
C LEU A 100 -8.81 -17.00 12.00
N ALA A 101 -8.92 -15.82 12.59
CA ALA A 101 -9.83 -14.77 12.12
C ALA A 101 -9.47 -14.32 10.70
N ALA A 102 -8.19 -14.04 10.44
CA ALA A 102 -7.68 -13.72 9.10
C ALA A 102 -8.00 -14.84 8.10
N ASP A 103 -7.71 -16.10 8.45
CA ASP A 103 -7.98 -17.26 7.58
C ASP A 103 -9.47 -17.36 7.23
N LYS A 104 -10.37 -17.16 8.19
CA LYS A 104 -11.83 -17.17 7.94
C LYS A 104 -12.24 -16.11 6.93
N VAL A 105 -11.77 -14.88 7.08
CA VAL A 105 -12.14 -13.76 6.19
C VAL A 105 -11.55 -13.98 4.80
N ILE A 106 -10.27 -14.34 4.68
CA ILE A 106 -9.62 -14.57 3.38
C ILE A 106 -10.25 -15.76 2.65
N ARG A 107 -10.62 -16.86 3.37
CA ARG A 107 -11.37 -17.98 2.79
C ARG A 107 -12.76 -17.56 2.34
N THR A 108 -13.41 -16.64 3.06
CA THR A 108 -14.70 -16.07 2.67
C THR A 108 -14.57 -15.28 1.38
N LEU A 109 -13.58 -14.39 1.28
CA LEU A 109 -13.26 -13.63 0.07
C LEU A 109 -12.82 -14.54 -1.09
N GLY A 110 -12.07 -15.60 -0.80
CA GLY A 110 -11.71 -16.62 -1.79
C GLY A 110 -10.61 -16.20 -2.76
N TRP A 111 -9.64 -15.41 -2.35
CA TRP A 111 -8.56 -14.90 -3.21
C TRP A 111 -7.83 -15.97 -4.01
N ARG A 112 -7.40 -17.05 -3.36
CA ARG A 112 -6.75 -18.18 -4.03
C ARG A 112 -7.65 -18.82 -5.08
N ARG A 113 -8.95 -18.96 -4.80
CA ARG A 113 -9.93 -19.52 -5.71
C ARG A 113 -10.09 -18.66 -6.98
N VAL A 114 -10.07 -17.34 -6.84
CA VAL A 114 -10.09 -16.44 -8.01
C VAL A 114 -8.78 -16.60 -8.81
N ALA A 115 -7.64 -16.66 -8.14
CA ALA A 115 -6.34 -16.90 -8.79
C ALA A 115 -6.29 -18.22 -9.57
N GLU A 116 -6.92 -19.28 -9.05
CA GLU A 116 -7.09 -20.58 -9.76
C GLU A 116 -7.93 -20.42 -11.03
N GLN A 117 -8.93 -19.54 -11.04
CA GLN A 117 -9.75 -19.26 -12.20
C GLN A 117 -9.06 -18.34 -13.21
N GLU A 118 -8.14 -17.47 -12.77
CA GLU A 118 -7.35 -16.59 -13.64
C GLU A 118 -6.32 -17.35 -14.47
N LEU A 119 -5.62 -18.29 -13.86
CA LEU A 119 -4.50 -19.00 -14.51
C LEU A 119 -4.82 -19.54 -15.92
N PRO A 120 -5.95 -20.21 -16.18
CA PRO A 120 -6.28 -20.68 -17.54
C PRO A 120 -6.63 -19.57 -18.52
N LEU A 121 -6.98 -18.36 -18.05
CA LEU A 121 -7.35 -17.23 -18.91
C LEU A 121 -6.14 -16.46 -19.45
N LEU A 122 -5.00 -16.53 -18.75
CA LEU A 122 -3.79 -15.82 -19.11
C LEU A 122 -3.21 -16.28 -20.45
N ALA A 123 -2.49 -15.39 -21.09
CA ALA A 123 -1.74 -15.70 -22.32
C ALA A 123 -0.77 -16.88 -22.11
N PRO A 124 -0.52 -17.71 -23.11
CA PRO A 124 0.40 -18.85 -22.99
C PRO A 124 1.79 -18.43 -22.48
N ALA A 125 2.36 -17.34 -22.99
CA ALA A 125 3.67 -16.85 -22.57
C ALA A 125 3.71 -16.47 -21.08
N THR A 126 2.64 -15.88 -20.55
CA THR A 126 2.52 -15.52 -19.13
C THR A 126 2.41 -16.79 -18.26
N ARG A 127 1.63 -17.79 -18.69
CA ARG A 127 1.54 -19.06 -17.98
C ARG A 127 2.89 -19.78 -17.94
N ASP A 128 3.62 -19.77 -19.05
CA ASP A 128 4.95 -20.37 -19.16
C ASP A 128 5.97 -19.64 -18.26
N ALA A 129 5.90 -18.30 -18.18
CA ALA A 129 6.74 -17.50 -17.29
C ALA A 129 6.44 -17.80 -15.81
N LEU A 130 5.17 -17.86 -15.42
CA LEU A 130 4.73 -18.21 -14.06
C LEU A 130 5.16 -19.63 -13.67
N GLN A 131 5.06 -20.59 -14.61
CA GLN A 131 5.50 -21.97 -14.37
C GLN A 131 7.03 -22.06 -14.25
N ALA A 132 7.77 -21.41 -15.15
CA ALA A 132 9.23 -21.39 -15.08
C ALA A 132 9.72 -20.75 -13.77
N TYR A 133 9.08 -19.67 -13.34
CA TYR A 133 9.34 -19.05 -12.05
C TYR A 133 9.09 -20.02 -10.88
N ALA A 134 7.94 -20.68 -10.86
CA ALA A 134 7.58 -21.66 -9.83
C ALA A 134 8.60 -22.83 -9.80
N ASP A 135 9.02 -23.33 -10.96
CA ASP A 135 10.04 -24.36 -11.07
C ASP A 135 11.38 -23.92 -10.46
N GLY A 136 11.76 -22.66 -10.66
CA GLY A 136 12.96 -22.07 -10.06
C GLY A 136 12.90 -22.01 -8.53
N VAL A 137 11.77 -21.54 -7.97
CA VAL A 137 11.51 -21.55 -6.53
C VAL A 137 11.61 -22.98 -5.99
N ASN A 138 10.98 -23.95 -6.66
CA ASN A 138 10.94 -25.34 -6.23
C ASN A 138 12.31 -26.03 -6.31
N ALA A 139 13.14 -25.64 -7.26
CA ALA A 139 14.50 -26.15 -7.34
C ALA A 139 15.35 -25.69 -6.13
N TYR A 140 15.13 -24.48 -5.62
CA TYR A 140 15.77 -24.00 -4.37
C TYR A 140 15.23 -24.75 -3.16
N LEU A 141 13.93 -24.93 -3.04
CA LEU A 141 13.26 -25.66 -1.97
C LEU A 141 13.72 -27.12 -1.87
N GLY A 142 13.77 -27.81 -2.99
CA GLY A 142 14.14 -29.21 -3.04
C GLY A 142 15.57 -29.51 -2.62
N GLN A 143 16.43 -28.50 -2.53
CA GLN A 143 17.85 -28.66 -2.13
C GLN A 143 18.08 -28.41 -0.62
N ARG A 144 17.04 -28.00 0.13
CA ARG A 144 17.20 -27.50 1.51
C ARG A 144 16.08 -27.99 2.43
N ASP A 145 16.40 -28.22 3.68
CA ASP A 145 15.39 -28.37 4.75
C ASP A 145 14.87 -27.00 5.22
N ALA A 146 13.73 -26.96 5.92
CA ALA A 146 13.09 -25.73 6.37
C ALA A 146 14.05 -24.82 7.16
N SER A 147 14.85 -25.37 8.08
CA SER A 147 15.80 -24.60 8.88
C SER A 147 16.98 -24.02 8.09
N SER A 148 17.19 -24.50 6.87
CA SER A 148 18.18 -23.99 5.92
C SER A 148 17.59 -23.03 4.89
N LEU A 149 16.26 -22.90 4.85
CA LEU A 149 15.55 -21.91 4.00
C LEU A 149 15.48 -20.56 4.69
N ALA A 150 15.12 -20.52 6.00
CA ALA A 150 15.00 -19.29 6.75
C ALA A 150 15.15 -19.54 8.27
N VAL A 151 15.72 -18.58 8.99
CA VAL A 151 15.87 -18.65 10.45
C VAL A 151 14.52 -18.61 11.16
N GLU A 152 13.53 -18.00 10.56
CA GLU A 152 12.16 -17.89 11.03
C GLU A 152 11.54 -19.27 11.30
N TYR A 153 11.76 -20.24 10.42
CA TYR A 153 11.31 -21.60 10.63
C TYR A 153 11.96 -22.28 11.85
N THR A 154 13.23 -21.96 12.14
CA THR A 154 13.89 -22.45 13.32
C THR A 154 13.26 -21.85 14.58
N ILE A 155 12.90 -20.56 14.55
CA ILE A 155 12.29 -19.86 15.69
C ILE A 155 10.84 -20.34 15.86
N LEU A 156 10.05 -20.43 14.80
CA LEU A 156 8.68 -20.95 14.81
C LEU A 156 8.64 -22.39 15.31
N GLY A 157 9.63 -23.22 14.91
CA GLY A 157 9.76 -24.60 15.36
C GLY A 157 9.97 -24.80 16.87
N LEU A 158 10.16 -23.71 17.64
CA LEU A 158 10.13 -23.76 19.10
C LEU A 158 8.70 -23.80 19.67
N GLN A 159 7.71 -23.47 18.87
CA GLN A 159 6.31 -23.33 19.29
C GLN A 159 5.36 -24.24 18.51
N VAL A 160 5.64 -24.47 17.23
CA VAL A 160 4.79 -25.25 16.31
C VAL A 160 5.62 -26.29 15.58
N ASP A 161 5.00 -27.35 15.08
CA ASP A 161 5.66 -28.30 14.18
C ASP A 161 5.82 -27.70 12.79
N VAL A 162 7.06 -27.40 12.40
CA VAL A 162 7.37 -26.80 11.11
C VAL A 162 7.62 -27.89 10.08
N ALA A 163 6.64 -28.14 9.22
CA ALA A 163 6.80 -29.00 8.06
C ALA A 163 7.72 -28.34 7.00
N HIS A 164 8.24 -29.18 6.09
CA HIS A 164 8.90 -28.67 4.88
C HIS A 164 7.87 -27.88 4.05
N PRO A 165 8.18 -26.64 3.60
CA PRO A 165 7.27 -25.88 2.77
C PRO A 165 6.81 -26.63 1.52
N GLU A 166 5.54 -26.50 1.18
CA GLU A 166 4.96 -27.08 -0.02
C GLU A 166 5.60 -26.48 -1.29
N PRO A 167 5.59 -27.19 -2.42
CA PRO A 167 6.03 -26.63 -3.69
C PRO A 167 5.24 -25.35 -4.04
N TRP A 168 5.95 -24.36 -4.58
CA TRP A 168 5.37 -23.15 -5.14
C TRP A 168 4.61 -23.45 -6.42
N SER A 169 3.47 -22.79 -6.65
CA SER A 169 2.66 -22.92 -7.86
C SER A 169 2.41 -21.55 -8.51
N PRO A 170 2.10 -21.48 -9.79
CA PRO A 170 1.65 -20.24 -10.44
C PRO A 170 0.48 -19.53 -9.73
N VAL A 171 -0.40 -20.31 -9.10
CA VAL A 171 -1.55 -19.77 -8.34
C VAL A 171 -1.08 -18.98 -7.12
N ASP A 172 0.03 -19.35 -6.48
CA ASP A 172 0.58 -18.63 -5.33
C ASP A 172 1.03 -17.21 -5.75
N SER A 173 1.62 -17.09 -6.93
CA SER A 173 1.98 -15.80 -7.54
C SER A 173 0.74 -14.94 -7.87
N LEU A 174 -0.29 -15.55 -8.48
CA LEU A 174 -1.53 -14.82 -8.81
C LEU A 174 -2.33 -14.40 -7.57
N ALA A 175 -2.35 -15.25 -6.54
CA ALA A 175 -3.02 -14.91 -5.27
C ALA A 175 -2.38 -13.70 -4.57
N TRP A 176 -1.07 -13.49 -4.76
CA TRP A 176 -0.40 -12.29 -4.27
C TRP A 176 -0.95 -11.01 -4.90
N LEU A 177 -1.31 -11.02 -6.19
CA LEU A 177 -1.96 -9.87 -6.84
C LEU A 177 -3.32 -9.51 -6.20
N LYS A 178 -4.05 -10.49 -5.64
CA LYS A 178 -5.31 -10.23 -4.91
C LYS A 178 -5.07 -9.53 -3.58
N ALA A 179 -4.01 -9.89 -2.85
CA ALA A 179 -3.62 -9.19 -1.63
C ALA A 179 -3.19 -7.75 -1.93
N MET A 180 -2.42 -7.54 -3.02
CA MET A 180 -2.08 -6.19 -3.47
C MET A 180 -3.33 -5.37 -3.83
N ALA A 181 -4.28 -5.98 -4.55
CA ALA A 181 -5.54 -5.33 -4.89
C ALA A 181 -6.37 -5.02 -3.64
N TRP A 182 -6.27 -5.84 -2.58
CA TRP A 182 -6.92 -5.58 -1.30
C TRP A 182 -6.36 -4.35 -0.61
N ASP A 183 -5.05 -4.24 -0.48
CA ASP A 183 -4.40 -3.12 0.23
C ASP A 183 -4.42 -1.80 -0.56
N LEU A 184 -4.56 -1.87 -1.91
CA LEU A 184 -4.57 -0.71 -2.79
C LEU A 184 -5.95 -0.42 -3.40
N ARG A 185 -7.02 -1.02 -2.88
CA ARG A 185 -8.39 -0.69 -3.28
C ARG A 185 -8.76 0.73 -2.85
N GLY A 186 -9.66 1.35 -3.60
CA GLY A 186 -10.24 2.63 -3.22
C GLY A 186 -11.49 2.45 -2.36
N ASN A 187 -11.79 3.44 -1.55
CA ASN A 187 -13.00 3.89 -0.87
C ASN A 187 -13.76 2.95 0.08
N TYR A 188 -13.52 1.66 0.17
CA TYR A 188 -14.30 0.82 1.10
C TYR A 188 -14.18 1.29 2.57
N ASP A 189 -12.99 1.78 2.96
CA ASP A 189 -12.77 2.33 4.30
C ASP A 189 -13.61 3.60 4.52
N GLU A 190 -13.71 4.45 3.51
CA GLU A 190 -14.51 5.68 3.53
C GLU A 190 -16.00 5.39 3.51
N GLU A 191 -16.46 4.44 2.70
CA GLU A 191 -17.86 4.00 2.64
C GLU A 191 -18.32 3.49 4.02
N LEU A 192 -17.52 2.60 4.62
CA LEU A 192 -17.83 2.05 5.94
C LEU A 192 -17.72 3.11 7.03
N SER A 193 -16.73 4.01 6.94
CA SER A 193 -16.53 5.13 7.85
C SER A 193 -17.74 6.10 7.84
N ARG A 194 -18.26 6.45 6.65
CA ARG A 194 -19.49 7.27 6.55
C ARG A 194 -20.65 6.59 7.24
N ALA A 195 -20.88 5.33 6.93
CA ALA A 195 -22.02 4.56 7.44
C ALA A 195 -21.96 4.37 8.96
N LEU A 196 -20.81 4.08 9.53
CA LEU A 196 -20.63 3.91 10.98
C LEU A 196 -20.55 5.25 11.72
N THR A 197 -20.02 6.30 11.12
CA THR A 197 -20.08 7.66 11.70
C THR A 197 -21.51 8.15 11.78
N PHE A 198 -22.35 7.85 10.78
CA PHE A 198 -23.77 8.17 10.80
C PHE A 198 -24.50 7.53 11.99
N SER A 199 -24.06 6.36 12.47
CA SER A 199 -24.68 5.71 13.66
C SER A 199 -24.59 6.55 14.94
N VAL A 200 -23.66 7.49 14.99
CA VAL A 200 -23.43 8.38 16.14
C VAL A 200 -23.95 9.79 15.86
N VAL A 201 -23.62 10.32 14.67
CA VAL A 201 -23.94 11.71 14.28
C VAL A 201 -25.41 11.88 13.88
N HIS A 202 -26.06 10.83 13.31
CA HIS A 202 -27.46 10.79 12.85
C HIS A 202 -27.87 11.90 11.86
N ASP A 203 -26.90 12.52 11.18
CA ASP A 203 -27.10 13.59 10.21
C ASP A 203 -26.15 13.39 9.03
N VAL A 204 -26.70 13.12 7.83
CA VAL A 204 -25.92 12.90 6.60
C VAL A 204 -25.10 14.14 6.25
N GLN A 205 -25.63 15.34 6.41
CA GLN A 205 -24.92 16.58 6.06
C GLN A 205 -23.70 16.76 6.97
N ARG A 206 -23.83 16.50 8.26
CA ARG A 206 -22.70 16.53 9.19
C ARG A 206 -21.67 15.44 8.89
N VAL A 207 -22.09 14.26 8.45
CA VAL A 207 -21.14 13.22 8.01
C VAL A 207 -20.41 13.70 6.76
N ASP A 208 -21.10 14.28 5.78
CA ASP A 208 -20.49 14.78 4.55
C ASP A 208 -19.48 15.91 4.80
N GLU A 209 -19.62 16.71 5.88
CA GLU A 209 -18.62 17.71 6.30
C GLU A 209 -17.26 17.08 6.63
N LEU A 210 -17.23 15.79 7.00
CA LEU A 210 -16.00 15.04 7.27
C LEU A 210 -15.38 14.39 6.01
N PHE A 211 -16.08 14.48 4.87
CA PHE A 211 -15.65 13.96 3.57
C PHE A 211 -15.79 15.05 2.49
N PRO A 212 -15.09 16.18 2.64
CA PRO A 212 -15.21 17.30 1.72
C PRO A 212 -14.81 16.90 0.30
N ALA A 213 -15.41 17.55 -0.70
CA ALA A 213 -15.05 17.34 -2.09
C ALA A 213 -13.60 17.76 -2.36
N TYR A 214 -12.98 17.14 -3.37
CA TYR A 214 -11.64 17.51 -3.80
C TYR A 214 -11.56 19.02 -4.13
N PRO A 215 -10.62 19.79 -3.57
CA PRO A 215 -10.56 21.26 -3.71
C PRO A 215 -9.94 21.68 -5.06
N GLN A 216 -10.69 21.57 -6.15
CA GLN A 216 -10.23 21.83 -7.53
C GLN A 216 -9.82 23.28 -7.79
N ASP A 217 -10.29 24.21 -6.97
CA ASP A 217 -9.90 25.63 -7.00
C ASP A 217 -8.49 25.88 -6.43
N LEU A 218 -8.00 24.98 -5.59
CA LEU A 218 -6.67 25.04 -4.95
C LEU A 218 -5.69 24.08 -5.59
N HIS A 219 -6.14 22.87 -5.95
CA HIS A 219 -5.29 21.78 -6.38
C HIS A 219 -5.72 21.25 -7.76
N SER A 220 -4.76 21.24 -8.69
CA SER A 220 -5.01 20.77 -10.06
C SER A 220 -5.14 19.26 -10.13
N PRO A 221 -6.10 18.73 -10.92
CA PRO A 221 -6.14 17.31 -11.27
C PRO A 221 -4.93 16.91 -12.14
N ILE A 222 -4.78 15.62 -12.43
CA ILE A 222 -3.69 15.11 -13.29
C ILE A 222 -3.86 15.62 -14.71
N LEU A 223 -5.08 15.54 -15.25
CA LEU A 223 -5.44 15.87 -16.64
C LEU A 223 -6.33 17.11 -16.74
N ASP A 224 -6.19 17.89 -17.81
CA ASP A 224 -7.07 19.02 -18.10
C ASP A 224 -8.39 18.56 -18.77
N ALA A 225 -9.45 19.37 -18.66
CA ALA A 225 -10.81 19.08 -19.17
C ALA A 225 -10.86 18.84 -20.70
N ALA A 226 -9.88 19.30 -21.46
CA ALA A 226 -9.82 19.13 -22.92
C ALA A 226 -9.47 17.70 -23.35
N SER A 227 -9.01 16.85 -22.45
CA SER A 227 -8.45 15.53 -22.72
C SER A 227 -9.45 14.36 -22.59
N VAL A 228 -10.73 14.59 -22.22
CA VAL A 228 -11.68 13.50 -21.82
C VAL A 228 -13.12 13.71 -22.32
N GLN A 229 -13.83 12.64 -22.65
CA GLN A 229 -15.24 12.64 -23.11
C GLN A 229 -16.24 12.41 -21.98
N ARG A 230 -17.49 12.91 -22.11
CA ARG A 230 -18.53 12.89 -21.05
C ARG A 230 -19.55 11.75 -21.20
N PRO A 231 -20.06 11.16 -20.09
CA PRO A 231 -21.34 10.40 -20.05
C PRO A 231 -22.39 10.97 -19.08
N VAL A 232 -23.67 10.55 -19.22
CA VAL A 232 -24.84 10.95 -18.37
C VAL A 232 -25.91 9.86 -18.36
N ALA A 233 -26.52 9.53 -17.20
CA ALA A 233 -27.86 8.91 -17.10
C ALA A 233 -28.45 8.82 -15.67
N THR A 234 -29.78 8.87 -15.47
CA THR A 234 -30.53 8.87 -14.20
C THR A 234 -31.71 7.90 -14.15
N THR A 235 -32.06 7.33 -12.96
CA THR A 235 -33.25 6.51 -12.67
C THR A 235 -33.76 6.61 -11.21
N THR A 236 -34.91 6.01 -10.82
CA THR A 236 -35.67 6.26 -9.57
C THR A 236 -35.68 5.10 -8.55
N SER A 237 -35.92 5.35 -7.26
CA SER A 237 -35.35 4.75 -6.03
C SER A 237 -36.26 3.87 -5.14
N SER A 238 -35.62 3.12 -4.21
CA SER A 238 -36.18 2.53 -2.98
C SER A 238 -35.41 2.97 -1.72
N VAL A 239 -35.91 2.71 -0.49
CA VAL A 239 -35.43 3.31 0.76
C VAL A 239 -34.50 2.36 1.53
N LEU A 240 -33.26 2.79 1.84
CA LEU A 240 -32.37 2.23 2.84
C LEU A 240 -32.42 3.11 4.09
N ASP A 241 -32.65 2.51 5.26
CA ASP A 241 -32.62 3.21 6.56
C ASP A 241 -31.35 2.83 7.32
N LEU A 242 -30.34 3.69 7.25
CA LEU A 242 -29.08 3.52 8.01
C LEU A 242 -29.25 3.78 9.51
N ALA A 243 -30.34 4.40 9.97
CA ALA A 243 -30.63 4.58 11.38
C ALA A 243 -31.12 3.29 12.06
N ASP A 244 -31.46 2.26 11.27
CA ASP A 244 -31.83 0.95 11.83
C ASP A 244 -30.61 0.32 12.51
N THR A 245 -30.69 0.12 13.83
CA THR A 245 -29.59 -0.46 14.63
C THR A 245 -29.12 -1.82 14.11
N ARG A 246 -30.02 -2.60 13.46
CA ARG A 246 -29.67 -3.91 12.87
C ARG A 246 -28.82 -3.77 11.61
N VAL A 247 -28.99 -2.68 10.87
CA VAL A 247 -28.10 -2.32 9.75
C VAL A 247 -26.74 -1.92 10.31
N GLN A 248 -26.69 -1.11 11.36
CA GLN A 248 -25.46 -0.69 12.00
C GLN A 248 -24.68 -1.87 12.62
N ASP A 249 -25.38 -2.82 13.28
CA ASP A 249 -24.77 -4.04 13.81
C ASP A 249 -24.16 -4.90 12.69
N ALA A 250 -24.83 -5.01 11.53
CA ALA A 250 -24.30 -5.72 10.37
C ALA A 250 -23.03 -5.06 9.81
N LEU A 251 -23.02 -3.73 9.67
CA LEU A 251 -21.85 -2.96 9.20
C LEU A 251 -20.69 -3.03 10.20
N ALA A 252 -20.95 -2.92 11.49
CA ALA A 252 -19.92 -3.08 12.53
C ALA A 252 -19.29 -4.48 12.53
N SER A 253 -20.08 -5.52 12.20
CA SER A 253 -19.54 -6.87 12.06
C SER A 253 -18.64 -7.03 10.82
N VAL A 254 -18.90 -6.28 9.76
CA VAL A 254 -18.03 -6.19 8.58
C VAL A 254 -16.72 -5.52 8.95
N ASP A 255 -16.77 -4.36 9.63
CA ASP A 255 -15.57 -3.65 10.08
C ASP A 255 -14.66 -4.58 10.88
N ALA A 256 -15.20 -5.28 11.87
CA ALA A 256 -14.45 -6.26 12.66
C ALA A 256 -13.88 -7.41 11.82
N ALA A 257 -14.61 -7.89 10.80
CA ALA A 257 -14.15 -8.96 9.93
C ALA A 257 -13.00 -8.46 9.03
N LEU A 258 -13.14 -7.31 8.41
CA LEU A 258 -12.14 -6.76 7.50
C LEU A 258 -10.86 -6.33 8.24
N ALA A 259 -10.97 -5.82 9.47
CA ALA A 259 -9.83 -5.51 10.34
C ALA A 259 -8.98 -6.74 10.71
N ALA A 260 -9.51 -7.96 10.57
CA ALA A 260 -8.75 -9.20 10.79
C ALA A 260 -7.82 -9.56 9.62
N VAL A 261 -7.99 -8.98 8.43
CA VAL A 261 -7.15 -9.26 7.26
C VAL A 261 -5.80 -8.56 7.42
N PRO A 262 -4.67 -9.30 7.37
CA PRO A 262 -3.36 -8.68 7.41
C PRO A 262 -3.11 -7.74 6.23
N HIS A 263 -2.76 -6.51 6.49
CA HIS A 263 -2.33 -5.56 5.47
C HIS A 263 -0.85 -5.77 5.12
N LEU A 264 -0.58 -6.30 3.94
CA LEU A 264 0.78 -6.67 3.50
C LEU A 264 1.54 -5.48 2.90
N LEU A 265 0.82 -4.51 2.32
CA LEU A 265 1.34 -3.25 1.81
C LEU A 265 1.06 -2.07 2.75
N GLY A 266 0.08 -2.22 3.64
CA GLY A 266 -0.36 -1.21 4.59
C GLY A 266 -1.81 -0.78 4.43
N SER A 267 -2.26 0.11 5.29
CA SER A 267 -3.64 0.66 5.31
C SER A 267 -3.65 2.11 5.77
N GLY A 268 -4.76 2.81 5.52
CA GLY A 268 -5.03 4.18 5.95
C GLY A 268 -4.43 5.26 5.05
N ASP A 269 -4.71 6.52 5.36
CA ASP A 269 -4.43 7.72 4.54
C ASP A 269 -2.94 7.94 4.21
N GLY A 270 -2.02 7.25 4.89
CA GLY A 270 -0.59 7.32 4.62
C GLY A 270 -0.13 6.45 3.45
N ILE A 271 -0.98 5.51 2.99
CA ILE A 271 -0.69 4.68 1.83
C ILE A 271 -0.95 5.50 0.57
N GLY A 272 0.05 5.62 -0.26
CA GLY A 272 -0.03 6.43 -1.46
C GLY A 272 1.23 6.32 -2.30
N SER A 273 1.48 7.29 -3.15
CA SER A 273 2.69 7.32 -3.97
C SER A 273 2.90 8.71 -4.56
N ASN A 274 4.13 9.04 -4.93
CA ASN A 274 4.40 10.11 -5.88
C ASN A 274 4.97 9.53 -7.16
N SER A 275 4.55 10.04 -8.31
CA SER A 275 5.24 9.87 -9.57
C SER A 275 5.12 11.15 -10.40
N TRP A 276 6.20 11.53 -11.06
CA TRP A 276 6.16 12.60 -12.05
C TRP A 276 7.13 12.32 -13.18
N VAL A 277 6.82 12.90 -14.32
CA VAL A 277 7.66 12.83 -15.51
C VAL A 277 7.80 14.21 -16.10
N VAL A 278 8.99 14.52 -16.58
CA VAL A 278 9.33 15.81 -17.20
C VAL A 278 9.93 15.59 -18.59
N SER A 279 9.41 16.29 -19.59
CA SER A 279 9.88 16.26 -20.98
C SER A 279 11.33 16.72 -21.10
N GLY A 280 12.07 16.14 -22.03
CA GLY A 280 13.47 16.46 -22.32
C GLY A 280 13.76 17.93 -22.59
N ARG A 281 12.76 18.73 -23.00
CA ARG A 281 12.92 20.19 -23.20
C ARG A 281 13.28 20.95 -21.93
N TYR A 282 13.03 20.37 -20.75
CA TYR A 282 13.27 20.98 -19.43
C TYR A 282 14.34 20.26 -18.61
N THR A 283 14.96 19.23 -19.17
CA THR A 283 15.96 18.42 -18.47
C THR A 283 17.39 18.75 -18.93
N ALA A 284 18.36 18.46 -18.13
CA ALA A 284 19.79 18.67 -18.44
C ALA A 284 20.30 17.69 -19.51
N SER A 285 19.78 16.46 -19.56
CA SER A 285 20.13 15.46 -20.55
C SER A 285 19.47 15.68 -21.92
N GLY A 286 18.47 16.56 -22.01
CA GLY A 286 17.64 16.74 -23.22
C GLY A 286 16.70 15.57 -23.52
N LYS A 287 16.57 14.61 -22.58
CA LYS A 287 15.65 13.47 -22.61
C LYS A 287 14.78 13.45 -21.35
N PRO A 288 13.63 12.79 -21.35
CA PRO A 288 12.76 12.78 -20.19
C PRO A 288 13.42 12.27 -18.91
N LEU A 289 12.97 12.81 -17.78
CA LEU A 289 13.24 12.29 -16.43
C LEU A 289 11.95 11.77 -15.82
N LEU A 290 12.00 10.60 -15.20
CA LEU A 290 10.88 10.02 -14.46
C LEU A 290 11.31 9.75 -13.02
N ALA A 291 10.49 10.19 -12.05
CA ALA A 291 10.65 9.88 -10.64
C ALA A 291 9.43 9.12 -10.11
N ASN A 292 9.65 8.19 -9.20
CA ASN A 292 8.59 7.48 -8.50
C ASN A 292 9.03 7.07 -7.09
N ASP A 293 8.13 7.18 -6.13
CA ASP A 293 8.29 6.76 -4.73
C ASP A 293 6.94 6.30 -4.14
N PRO A 294 6.66 4.98 -4.15
CA PRO A 294 5.48 4.42 -3.51
C PRO A 294 5.57 4.48 -1.98
N HIS A 295 4.52 5.00 -1.33
CA HIS A 295 4.41 5.10 0.13
C HIS A 295 3.62 3.92 0.64
N LEU A 296 4.29 3.01 1.33
CA LEU A 296 3.72 1.78 1.86
C LEU A 296 4.10 1.62 3.33
N SER A 297 3.54 0.61 4.01
CA SER A 297 3.92 0.32 5.39
C SER A 297 5.40 -0.03 5.51
N ILE A 298 5.99 0.33 6.64
CA ILE A 298 7.41 0.08 6.89
C ILE A 298 7.61 -1.29 7.53
N SER A 299 8.29 -2.18 6.82
CA SER A 299 8.60 -3.54 7.26
C SER A 299 10.08 -3.90 7.08
N ALA A 300 10.54 -4.92 7.79
CA ALA A 300 11.85 -5.54 7.60
C ALA A 300 11.68 -7.07 7.44
N PRO A 301 11.97 -7.64 6.27
CA PRO A 301 12.47 -6.95 5.07
C PRO A 301 11.44 -6.00 4.46
N GLY A 302 11.91 -5.02 3.69
CA GLY A 302 11.06 -4.12 2.90
C GLY A 302 10.41 -4.88 1.74
N ILE A 303 9.32 -4.33 1.21
CA ILE A 303 8.43 -5.00 0.27
C ILE A 303 9.07 -5.36 -1.09
N TRP A 304 10.04 -4.56 -1.55
CA TRP A 304 10.59 -4.66 -2.89
C TRP A 304 11.73 -5.67 -3.00
N ALA A 305 11.71 -6.47 -4.04
CA ALA A 305 12.81 -7.30 -4.52
C ALA A 305 13.34 -6.66 -5.82
N GLN A 306 14.42 -5.91 -5.73
CA GLN A 306 15.03 -5.29 -6.90
C GLN A 306 15.76 -6.34 -7.74
N VAL A 307 15.64 -6.27 -9.07
CA VAL A 307 16.21 -7.24 -10.01
C VAL A 307 16.44 -6.61 -11.39
N ALA A 308 17.44 -7.10 -12.10
CA ALA A 308 17.59 -6.88 -13.54
C ALA A 308 17.49 -8.24 -14.27
N LEU A 309 16.71 -8.25 -15.35
CA LEU A 309 16.39 -9.41 -16.16
C LEU A 309 16.81 -9.14 -17.62
N SER A 310 17.89 -9.75 -18.08
CA SER A 310 18.44 -9.48 -19.40
C SER A 310 18.58 -10.76 -20.22
N CYS A 311 18.09 -10.74 -21.44
CA CYS A 311 18.43 -11.76 -22.43
C CYS A 311 19.83 -11.46 -23.00
N ARG A 312 20.71 -12.47 -23.18
CA ARG A 312 22.03 -12.25 -23.79
C ARG A 312 21.93 -11.61 -25.17
N GLU A 313 20.89 -11.98 -25.90
CA GLU A 313 20.49 -11.38 -27.15
C GLU A 313 18.99 -11.16 -27.10
N VAL A 314 18.57 -9.90 -27.25
CA VAL A 314 17.15 -9.55 -27.28
C VAL A 314 16.54 -10.00 -28.60
N THR A 315 15.66 -10.98 -28.53
CA THR A 315 14.99 -11.60 -29.69
C THR A 315 13.51 -11.80 -29.39
N ALA A 316 12.73 -12.21 -30.39
CA ALA A 316 11.32 -12.56 -30.16
C ALA A 316 11.12 -13.74 -29.17
N ALA A 317 12.13 -14.61 -29.02
CA ALA A 317 12.09 -15.75 -28.06
C ALA A 317 12.55 -15.37 -26.67
N CYS A 318 13.32 -14.29 -26.52
CA CYS A 318 13.77 -13.73 -25.27
C CYS A 318 13.79 -12.18 -25.39
N PRO A 319 12.67 -11.49 -25.13
CA PRO A 319 12.56 -10.07 -25.41
C PRO A 319 12.94 -9.17 -24.24
N TYR A 320 13.41 -9.71 -23.13
CA TYR A 320 13.59 -8.97 -21.87
C TYR A 320 14.98 -8.35 -21.77
N ASP A 321 15.01 -7.06 -21.46
CA ASP A 321 16.18 -6.31 -21.00
C ASP A 321 15.64 -5.20 -20.08
N VAL A 322 15.30 -5.55 -18.85
CA VAL A 322 14.52 -4.76 -17.90
C VAL A 322 15.13 -4.77 -16.51
N ALA A 323 15.12 -3.64 -15.85
CA ALA A 323 15.59 -3.48 -14.48
C ALA A 323 14.58 -2.71 -13.64
N GLY A 324 14.42 -3.12 -12.38
CA GLY A 324 13.48 -2.43 -11.49
C GLY A 324 13.15 -3.18 -10.23
N PHE A 325 11.98 -2.87 -9.72
CA PHE A 325 11.44 -3.37 -8.48
C PHE A 325 10.32 -4.38 -8.77
N SER A 326 10.50 -5.58 -8.22
CA SER A 326 9.56 -6.68 -8.24
C SER A 326 9.10 -7.01 -6.83
N PHE A 327 8.15 -7.93 -6.72
CA PHE A 327 7.78 -8.55 -5.45
C PHE A 327 8.28 -9.98 -5.42
N ALA A 328 8.94 -10.39 -4.33
CA ALA A 328 9.29 -11.79 -4.14
C ALA A 328 8.01 -12.64 -4.14
N GLY A 329 7.92 -13.58 -5.09
CA GLY A 329 6.72 -14.36 -5.38
C GLY A 329 6.12 -14.12 -6.77
N LEU A 330 6.56 -13.08 -7.51
CA LEU A 330 6.09 -12.75 -8.85
C LEU A 330 7.23 -12.67 -9.86
N PRO A 331 7.06 -13.17 -11.10
CA PRO A 331 7.99 -12.93 -12.20
C PRO A 331 7.84 -11.52 -12.77
N GLY A 332 8.90 -11.01 -13.40
CA GLY A 332 8.94 -9.71 -14.07
C GLY A 332 9.29 -8.56 -13.14
N VAL A 333 9.07 -7.33 -13.61
CA VAL A 333 9.33 -6.04 -12.95
C VAL A 333 8.04 -5.22 -12.88
N PHE A 334 7.68 -4.74 -11.69
CA PHE A 334 6.48 -3.93 -11.47
C PHE A 334 6.69 -2.45 -11.78
N ILE A 335 7.80 -1.90 -11.33
CA ILE A 335 8.18 -0.48 -11.50
C ILE A 335 9.65 -0.47 -11.91
N GLY A 336 9.98 0.24 -12.98
CA GLY A 336 11.36 0.28 -13.44
C GLY A 336 11.51 0.85 -14.84
N HIS A 337 12.47 0.32 -15.55
CA HIS A 337 12.73 0.68 -16.94
C HIS A 337 13.32 -0.49 -17.75
N ASN A 338 13.12 -0.47 -19.02
CA ASN A 338 13.88 -1.25 -20.00
C ASN A 338 14.78 -0.32 -20.84
N ALA A 339 15.32 -0.81 -21.94
CA ALA A 339 16.21 0.00 -22.80
C ALA A 339 15.49 1.15 -23.55
N GLN A 340 14.15 1.15 -23.63
CA GLN A 340 13.36 2.13 -24.39
C GLN A 340 12.37 2.92 -23.54
N LEU A 341 11.89 2.37 -22.45
CA LEU A 341 10.78 2.91 -21.65
C LEU A 341 11.11 2.85 -20.17
N ALA A 342 10.73 3.89 -19.43
CA ALA A 342 10.63 3.87 -17.98
C ALA A 342 9.18 4.08 -17.55
N TRP A 343 8.77 3.43 -16.44
CA TRP A 343 7.44 3.60 -15.87
C TRP A 343 7.46 3.62 -14.35
N GLY A 344 6.55 4.44 -13.82
CA GLY A 344 6.23 4.50 -12.40
C GLY A 344 4.74 4.25 -12.18
N LEU A 345 4.40 3.68 -11.04
CA LEU A 345 3.03 3.42 -10.65
C LEU A 345 2.64 4.24 -9.43
N THR A 346 1.42 4.76 -9.45
CA THR A 346 0.77 5.29 -8.26
C THR A 346 -0.62 4.71 -8.12
N ASN A 347 -1.09 4.49 -6.89
CA ASN A 347 -2.45 4.01 -6.68
C ASN A 347 -3.44 5.01 -7.29
N LEU A 348 -4.36 4.50 -8.13
CA LEU A 348 -5.41 5.31 -8.75
C LEU A 348 -6.47 5.71 -7.71
N GLY A 349 -6.66 4.90 -6.68
CA GLY A 349 -7.70 5.12 -5.66
C GLY A 349 -9.12 5.01 -6.21
N ALA A 350 -9.29 4.38 -7.38
CA ALA A 350 -10.62 4.23 -7.97
C ALA A 350 -11.51 3.34 -7.10
N ASP A 351 -12.78 3.71 -7.04
CA ASP A 351 -13.83 3.00 -6.32
C ASP A 351 -14.22 1.72 -7.04
N VAL A 352 -13.77 0.59 -6.50
CA VAL A 352 -13.94 -0.76 -7.07
C VAL A 352 -14.64 -1.74 -6.13
N THR A 353 -15.15 -1.24 -5.01
CA THR A 353 -15.81 -2.02 -3.96
C THR A 353 -17.13 -1.37 -3.54
N ASP A 354 -18.15 -2.17 -3.23
CA ASP A 354 -19.39 -1.71 -2.59
C ASP A 354 -19.81 -2.69 -1.48
N PHE A 355 -20.31 -2.16 -0.38
CA PHE A 355 -21.02 -2.93 0.62
C PHE A 355 -22.51 -2.99 0.28
N VAL A 356 -22.99 -4.20 0.08
CA VAL A 356 -24.36 -4.45 -0.32
C VAL A 356 -25.11 -5.06 0.86
N LEU A 357 -26.08 -4.32 1.40
CA LEU A 357 -26.96 -4.79 2.45
C LEU A 357 -27.99 -5.76 1.88
N GLU A 358 -28.05 -6.95 2.45
CA GLU A 358 -28.91 -8.05 2.03
C GLU A 358 -29.95 -8.39 3.12
N LYS A 359 -31.15 -8.73 2.71
CA LYS A 359 -32.17 -9.32 3.60
C LYS A 359 -32.16 -10.83 3.43
N VAL A 360 -31.61 -11.55 4.41
CA VAL A 360 -31.39 -13.00 4.32
C VAL A 360 -32.32 -13.77 5.25
N VAL A 361 -32.91 -14.84 4.75
CA VAL A 361 -33.73 -15.79 5.50
C VAL A 361 -33.43 -17.22 5.06
N ASP A 362 -33.03 -18.09 5.98
CA ASP A 362 -32.93 -19.55 5.79
C ASP A 362 -32.31 -19.99 4.45
N GLY A 363 -31.19 -19.41 4.06
CA GLY A 363 -30.48 -19.76 2.82
C GLY A 363 -30.97 -19.02 1.56
N TRP A 364 -31.78 -17.97 1.71
CA TRP A 364 -32.30 -17.14 0.64
C TRP A 364 -32.05 -15.65 0.92
N SER A 365 -31.75 -14.87 -0.11
CA SER A 365 -31.81 -13.40 -0.07
C SER A 365 -33.09 -12.92 -0.77
N LEU A 366 -33.59 -11.76 -0.34
CA LEU A 366 -34.69 -11.08 -1.02
C LEU A 366 -34.13 -10.18 -2.13
N ARG A 367 -34.71 -10.25 -3.33
CA ARG A 367 -34.38 -9.38 -4.45
C ARG A 367 -35.61 -9.07 -5.30
N ASP A 368 -35.94 -7.80 -5.50
CA ASP A 368 -37.14 -7.33 -6.25
C ASP A 368 -38.42 -8.00 -5.79
N GLY A 369 -38.53 -8.31 -4.50
CA GLY A 369 -39.70 -9.01 -3.92
C GLY A 369 -39.65 -10.52 -4.05
N GLU A 370 -38.64 -11.09 -4.71
CA GLU A 370 -38.49 -12.53 -4.91
C GLU A 370 -37.40 -13.12 -4.03
N ARG A 371 -37.44 -14.42 -3.76
CA ARG A 371 -36.41 -15.16 -3.02
C ARG A 371 -35.37 -15.74 -3.98
N VAL A 372 -34.13 -15.37 -3.77
CA VAL A 372 -32.96 -15.87 -4.52
C VAL A 372 -32.13 -16.75 -3.60
N PRO A 373 -31.82 -18.02 -3.98
CA PRO A 373 -31.03 -18.90 -3.14
C PRO A 373 -29.61 -18.41 -2.99
N LEU A 374 -29.06 -18.49 -1.78
CA LEU A 374 -27.64 -18.26 -1.52
C LEU A 374 -26.80 -19.39 -2.13
N THR A 375 -25.65 -19.05 -2.65
CA THR A 375 -24.61 -20.04 -2.96
C THR A 375 -23.81 -20.34 -1.70
N THR A 376 -23.60 -21.62 -1.39
CA THR A 376 -22.86 -22.06 -0.21
C THR A 376 -21.68 -22.94 -0.59
N ARG A 377 -20.58 -22.81 0.13
CA ARG A 377 -19.44 -23.73 0.07
C ARG A 377 -18.86 -23.96 1.46
N THR A 378 -18.34 -25.15 1.70
CA THR A 378 -17.66 -25.49 2.96
C THR A 378 -16.16 -25.44 2.74
N GLU A 379 -15.47 -24.67 3.55
CA GLU A 379 -14.01 -24.58 3.64
C GLU A 379 -13.53 -25.34 4.88
N THR A 380 -12.30 -25.85 4.83
CA THR A 380 -11.63 -26.44 6.01
C THR A 380 -10.35 -25.67 6.26
N ILE A 381 -10.27 -25.01 7.41
CA ILE A 381 -9.08 -24.34 7.89
C ILE A 381 -8.34 -25.30 8.81
N LYS A 382 -7.12 -25.65 8.43
CA LYS A 382 -6.24 -26.46 9.27
C LYS A 382 -5.54 -25.56 10.28
N VAL A 383 -5.41 -26.05 11.52
CA VAL A 383 -4.71 -25.37 12.60
C VAL A 383 -3.57 -26.26 13.07
N ASN A 384 -2.34 -25.78 12.93
CA ASN A 384 -1.17 -26.53 13.34
C ASN A 384 -1.18 -26.73 14.87
N GLY A 385 -1.18 -28.00 15.31
CA GLY A 385 -1.30 -28.35 16.71
C GLY A 385 -2.72 -28.31 17.27
N GLY A 386 -3.72 -27.86 16.50
CA GLY A 386 -5.11 -27.74 16.90
C GLY A 386 -6.08 -28.58 16.06
N ALA A 387 -7.37 -28.40 16.30
CA ALA A 387 -8.44 -29.04 15.53
C ALA A 387 -8.76 -28.25 14.26
N ASP A 388 -9.05 -28.95 13.16
CA ASP A 388 -9.54 -28.33 11.94
C ASP A 388 -10.85 -27.57 12.18
N VAL A 389 -10.96 -26.37 11.60
CA VAL A 389 -12.15 -25.52 11.68
C VAL A 389 -12.92 -25.60 10.37
N LYS A 390 -14.23 -25.91 10.46
CA LYS A 390 -15.16 -25.85 9.32
C LYS A 390 -15.74 -24.45 9.22
N LEU A 391 -15.67 -23.88 8.04
CA LEU A 391 -16.25 -22.59 7.67
C LEU A 391 -17.25 -22.78 6.55
N GLU A 392 -18.50 -22.34 6.76
CA GLU A 392 -19.49 -22.24 5.70
C GLU A 392 -19.44 -20.83 5.11
N VAL A 393 -19.11 -20.70 3.86
CA VAL A 393 -19.10 -19.44 3.13
C VAL A 393 -20.35 -19.34 2.32
N ARG A 394 -21.10 -18.26 2.52
CA ARG A 394 -22.35 -17.96 1.84
C ARG A 394 -22.16 -16.74 0.93
N SER A 395 -22.82 -16.74 -0.22
CA SER A 395 -22.72 -15.64 -1.18
C SER A 395 -24.08 -15.37 -1.82
N THR A 396 -24.34 -14.09 -2.13
CA THR A 396 -25.43 -13.62 -2.99
C THR A 396 -24.92 -13.41 -4.42
N SER A 397 -25.72 -12.81 -5.28
CA SER A 397 -25.31 -12.34 -6.61
C SER A 397 -24.28 -11.20 -6.55
N HIS A 398 -24.22 -10.46 -5.44
CA HIS A 398 -23.31 -9.33 -5.26
C HIS A 398 -21.93 -9.76 -4.71
N GLY A 399 -21.83 -10.96 -4.13
CA GLY A 399 -20.56 -11.46 -3.62
C GLY A 399 -20.69 -12.26 -2.32
N PRO A 400 -19.56 -12.57 -1.66
CA PRO A 400 -19.55 -13.27 -0.39
C PRO A 400 -20.16 -12.40 0.71
N LEU A 401 -20.96 -13.02 1.59
CA LEU A 401 -21.42 -12.41 2.83
C LEU A 401 -20.26 -12.31 3.80
N VAL A 402 -19.85 -11.09 4.14
CA VAL A 402 -18.70 -10.78 5.00
C VAL A 402 -19.07 -10.42 6.42
N SER A 403 -20.32 -10.08 6.68
CA SER A 403 -20.89 -9.98 8.03
C SER A 403 -20.97 -11.36 8.69
N ASP A 404 -20.86 -11.42 10.01
CA ASP A 404 -20.98 -12.65 10.83
C ASP A 404 -19.89 -13.73 10.56
N VAL A 405 -18.86 -13.45 9.76
CA VAL A 405 -17.74 -14.39 9.48
C VAL A 405 -16.99 -14.78 10.76
N LEU A 406 -16.86 -13.82 11.70
CA LEU A 406 -16.20 -14.04 12.99
C LEU A 406 -17.17 -14.46 14.09
N GLY A 407 -18.48 -14.57 13.81
CA GLY A 407 -19.48 -14.91 14.82
C GLY A 407 -19.66 -13.80 15.87
N VAL A 408 -19.44 -12.56 15.48
CA VAL A 408 -19.72 -11.37 16.30
C VAL A 408 -21.25 -11.24 16.37
N ALA A 409 -21.82 -11.59 17.48
CA ALA A 409 -23.26 -11.80 17.64
C ALA A 409 -24.09 -10.53 17.46
N GLY A 410 -25.28 -10.68 16.92
CA GLY A 410 -26.38 -9.80 17.19
C GLY A 410 -27.01 -9.06 16.04
N VAL A 411 -26.92 -9.58 14.84
CA VAL A 411 -27.72 -9.03 13.74
C VAL A 411 -29.19 -9.34 14.02
N GLY A 412 -29.95 -8.30 14.39
CA GLY A 412 -31.35 -8.43 14.78
C GLY A 412 -32.23 -8.92 13.63
N THR A 413 -33.38 -9.50 13.97
CA THR A 413 -34.36 -10.02 13.00
C THR A 413 -35.09 -8.89 12.26
N VAL A 414 -35.20 -9.01 10.93
CA VAL A 414 -35.89 -8.07 10.04
C VAL A 414 -37.22 -8.67 9.57
N PRO A 415 -38.36 -7.97 9.69
CA PRO A 415 -39.60 -8.44 9.10
C PRO A 415 -39.49 -8.49 7.58
N MET A 416 -39.91 -9.61 6.98
CA MET A 416 -39.92 -9.79 5.54
C MET A 416 -41.23 -9.35 4.92
N PRO A 417 -41.24 -8.61 3.79
CA PRO A 417 -42.44 -8.07 3.16
C PRO A 417 -43.42 -9.15 2.68
N ASP A 418 -42.92 -10.35 2.39
CA ASP A 418 -43.71 -11.49 1.89
C ASP A 418 -44.38 -12.33 2.99
N GLY A 419 -44.20 -11.90 4.26
CA GLY A 419 -44.74 -12.61 5.42
C GLY A 419 -43.96 -13.89 5.79
N SER A 420 -42.75 -14.09 5.25
CA SER A 420 -41.85 -15.17 5.64
C SER A 420 -41.35 -15.00 7.07
N PRO A 421 -40.70 -16.04 7.67
CA PRO A 421 -40.02 -15.92 8.95
C PRO A 421 -39.11 -14.71 8.97
N ALA A 422 -38.94 -14.11 10.14
CA ALA A 422 -38.07 -12.97 10.32
C ALA A 422 -36.67 -13.26 9.79
N GLY A 423 -36.16 -12.39 8.90
CA GLY A 423 -34.81 -12.44 8.35
C GLY A 423 -33.83 -11.66 9.17
N ARG A 424 -32.62 -11.53 8.65
CA ARG A 424 -31.60 -10.64 9.20
C ARG A 424 -30.97 -9.81 8.10
N TYR A 425 -30.43 -8.66 8.44
CA TYR A 425 -29.52 -7.94 7.56
C TYR A 425 -28.17 -8.66 7.57
N GLU A 426 -27.63 -8.87 6.38
CA GLU A 426 -26.25 -9.31 6.17
C GLU A 426 -25.63 -8.39 5.13
N VAL A 427 -24.31 -8.39 5.05
CA VAL A 427 -23.58 -7.52 4.11
C VAL A 427 -22.76 -8.39 3.18
N ALA A 428 -22.98 -8.24 1.88
CA ALA A 428 -22.11 -8.78 0.85
C ALA A 428 -21.04 -7.75 0.46
N LEU A 429 -19.85 -8.24 0.11
CA LEU A 429 -18.81 -7.42 -0.51
C LEU A 429 -18.84 -7.65 -2.02
N GLU A 430 -19.20 -6.63 -2.78
CA GLU A 430 -19.04 -6.62 -4.23
C GLU A 430 -17.71 -5.92 -4.56
N TRP A 431 -16.79 -6.64 -5.19
CA TRP A 431 -15.44 -6.16 -5.45
C TRP A 431 -14.92 -6.70 -6.78
N THR A 432 -14.37 -5.82 -7.63
CA THR A 432 -13.92 -6.20 -8.98
C THR A 432 -12.81 -7.25 -8.99
N ALA A 433 -12.00 -7.33 -7.93
CA ALA A 433 -10.95 -8.34 -7.79
C ALA A 433 -11.45 -9.75 -7.47
N LEU A 434 -12.74 -9.91 -7.11
CA LEU A 434 -13.39 -11.23 -6.96
C LEU A 434 -13.77 -11.87 -8.29
N SER A 435 -13.58 -11.16 -9.40
CA SER A 435 -13.69 -11.69 -10.75
C SER A 435 -12.30 -11.92 -11.34
N PRO A 436 -12.08 -13.04 -12.06
CA PRO A 436 -10.78 -13.32 -12.68
C PRO A 436 -10.41 -12.27 -13.73
N GLY A 437 -9.11 -11.98 -13.87
CA GLY A 437 -8.58 -10.94 -14.74
C GLY A 437 -7.25 -11.28 -15.40
N HIS A 438 -6.66 -10.27 -16.05
CA HIS A 438 -5.46 -10.38 -16.90
C HIS A 438 -4.27 -9.54 -16.39
N THR A 439 -4.28 -9.07 -15.16
CA THR A 439 -3.22 -8.17 -14.65
C THR A 439 -1.81 -8.76 -14.79
N ALA A 440 -1.64 -10.09 -14.65
CA ALA A 440 -0.34 -10.73 -14.86
C ALA A 440 0.15 -10.62 -16.32
N ASP A 441 -0.76 -10.66 -17.30
CA ASP A 441 -0.44 -10.39 -18.71
C ASP A 441 0.02 -8.95 -18.90
N ALA A 442 -0.66 -7.99 -18.23
CA ALA A 442 -0.34 -6.57 -18.31
C ALA A 442 1.08 -6.26 -17.81
N ILE A 443 1.48 -6.86 -16.68
CA ILE A 443 2.81 -6.64 -16.08
C ILE A 443 3.91 -7.11 -17.03
N LEU A 444 3.84 -8.34 -17.53
CA LEU A 444 4.86 -8.86 -18.43
C LEU A 444 4.87 -8.19 -19.82
N ALA A 445 3.70 -7.66 -20.26
CA ALA A 445 3.63 -6.84 -21.47
C ALA A 445 4.30 -5.47 -21.25
N LEU A 446 4.21 -4.89 -20.06
CA LEU A 446 4.86 -3.61 -19.74
C LEU A 446 6.38 -3.76 -19.69
N ASP A 447 6.91 -4.88 -19.20
CA ASP A 447 8.36 -5.18 -19.16
C ASP A 447 9.04 -5.07 -20.54
N VAL A 448 8.31 -5.34 -21.60
CA VAL A 448 8.80 -5.33 -22.99
C VAL A 448 8.21 -4.18 -23.84
N ALA A 449 7.45 -3.28 -23.22
CA ALA A 449 6.88 -2.13 -23.89
C ALA A 449 7.97 -1.15 -24.34
N ALA A 450 7.82 -0.59 -25.54
CA ALA A 450 8.79 0.34 -26.12
C ALA A 450 8.16 1.69 -26.52
N THR A 451 6.86 1.72 -26.72
CA THR A 451 6.12 2.88 -27.24
C THR A 451 4.90 3.22 -26.40
N PRO A 452 4.36 4.45 -26.47
CA PRO A 452 3.09 4.79 -25.83
C PRO A 452 1.94 3.83 -26.17
N ALA A 453 1.90 3.34 -27.42
CA ALA A 453 0.90 2.37 -27.85
C ALA A 453 1.06 0.99 -27.17
N ASP A 454 2.27 0.59 -26.82
CA ASP A 454 2.52 -0.63 -26.03
C ASP A 454 2.01 -0.46 -24.60
N VAL A 455 2.25 0.70 -23.99
CA VAL A 455 1.73 1.04 -22.65
C VAL A 455 0.21 0.99 -22.65
N ALA A 456 -0.45 1.59 -23.64
CA ALA A 456 -1.90 1.57 -23.77
C ALA A 456 -2.45 0.13 -23.93
N ARG A 457 -1.75 -0.75 -24.66
CA ARG A 457 -2.12 -2.17 -24.77
C ARG A 457 -1.94 -2.93 -23.46
N SER A 458 -0.87 -2.70 -22.73
CA SER A 458 -0.65 -3.24 -21.39
C SER A 458 -1.75 -2.78 -20.42
N ALA A 459 -2.05 -1.49 -20.41
CA ALA A 459 -3.08 -0.90 -19.56
C ALA A 459 -4.47 -1.51 -19.80
N ALA A 460 -4.81 -1.85 -21.03
CA ALA A 460 -6.08 -2.50 -21.36
C ALA A 460 -6.24 -3.92 -20.78
N LEU A 461 -5.15 -4.55 -20.35
CA LEU A 461 -5.13 -5.86 -19.68
C LEU A 461 -5.05 -5.75 -18.15
N PHE A 462 -4.86 -4.53 -17.62
CA PHE A 462 -4.64 -4.31 -16.20
C PHE A 462 -5.98 -4.13 -15.48
N ASP A 463 -6.49 -5.18 -14.85
CA ASP A 463 -7.80 -5.17 -14.21
C ASP A 463 -7.76 -4.62 -12.77
N VAL A 464 -6.88 -5.18 -11.91
CA VAL A 464 -6.80 -4.86 -10.46
C VAL A 464 -5.37 -5.00 -9.93
N PRO A 465 -4.95 -4.15 -8.93
CA PRO A 465 -5.65 -2.92 -8.48
C PRO A 465 -5.61 -1.83 -9.53
N PRO A 466 -6.57 -0.92 -9.61
CA PRO A 466 -6.47 0.24 -10.49
C PRO A 466 -5.24 1.08 -10.18
N GLN A 467 -4.46 1.42 -11.21
CA GLN A 467 -3.21 2.17 -11.05
C GLN A 467 -3.17 3.39 -11.97
N SER A 468 -2.31 4.32 -11.65
CA SER A 468 -1.88 5.38 -12.55
C SER A 468 -0.51 5.01 -13.10
N ILE A 469 -0.38 4.74 -14.39
CA ILE A 469 0.90 4.50 -15.06
C ILE A 469 1.43 5.83 -15.59
N VAL A 470 2.54 6.31 -15.03
CA VAL A 470 3.31 7.44 -15.55
C VAL A 470 4.51 6.87 -16.30
N TYR A 471 4.74 7.31 -17.54
CA TYR A 471 5.79 6.72 -18.34
C TYR A 471 6.56 7.74 -19.18
N ALA A 472 7.75 7.35 -19.59
CA ALA A 472 8.57 8.09 -20.55
C ALA A 472 9.35 7.15 -21.45
N THR A 473 9.66 7.61 -22.68
CA THR A 473 10.41 6.85 -23.66
C THR A 473 11.74 7.53 -24.02
N THR A 474 12.72 6.74 -24.42
CA THR A 474 14.05 7.26 -24.83
C THR A 474 14.00 8.09 -26.12
N ASP A 475 12.97 7.96 -26.97
CA ASP A 475 12.73 8.82 -28.12
C ASP A 475 12.11 10.18 -27.74
N GLY A 476 11.58 10.32 -26.52
CA GLY A 476 11.25 11.62 -25.93
C GLY A 476 9.80 11.82 -25.52
N HIS A 477 8.91 10.84 -25.72
CA HIS A 477 7.52 10.90 -25.27
C HIS A 477 7.39 10.80 -23.76
N ILE A 478 6.41 11.50 -23.20
CA ILE A 478 5.97 11.36 -21.82
C ILE A 478 4.47 11.12 -21.80
N GLY A 479 3.98 10.30 -20.87
CA GLY A 479 2.56 10.01 -20.84
C GLY A 479 2.03 9.52 -19.50
N TYR A 480 0.71 9.46 -19.44
CA TYR A 480 -0.10 8.97 -18.35
C TYR A 480 -1.19 8.04 -18.90
N GLN A 481 -1.44 6.96 -18.20
CA GLN A 481 -2.54 6.04 -18.49
C GLN A 481 -3.14 5.55 -17.16
N ALA A 482 -4.47 5.61 -17.04
CA ALA A 482 -5.22 5.06 -15.90
C ALA A 482 -5.86 3.71 -16.29
N PRO A 483 -5.26 2.56 -15.97
CA PRO A 483 -5.90 1.25 -16.11
C PRO A 483 -6.74 0.87 -14.89
N GLY A 484 -7.68 -0.05 -15.09
CA GLY A 484 -8.46 -0.68 -14.05
C GLY A 484 -9.84 -1.12 -14.50
N ARG A 485 -10.39 -2.13 -13.83
CA ARG A 485 -11.78 -2.56 -14.00
C ARG A 485 -12.66 -1.76 -13.05
N ILE A 486 -13.25 -0.65 -13.53
CA ILE A 486 -14.04 0.31 -12.74
C ILE A 486 -15.53 0.05 -12.96
N PRO A 487 -16.34 -0.18 -11.91
CA PRO A 487 -17.76 -0.42 -12.05
C PRO A 487 -18.51 0.86 -12.45
N VAL A 488 -19.51 0.70 -13.32
CA VAL A 488 -20.48 1.75 -13.64
C VAL A 488 -21.69 1.58 -12.72
N ARG A 489 -21.86 2.50 -11.78
CA ARG A 489 -22.98 2.51 -10.85
C ARG A 489 -24.19 3.22 -11.43
N ALA A 490 -25.39 2.85 -10.98
CA ALA A 490 -26.60 3.55 -11.34
C ALA A 490 -26.74 4.82 -10.50
N ASP A 491 -27.09 5.93 -11.15
CA ASP A 491 -27.60 7.11 -10.47
C ASP A 491 -29.10 6.92 -10.18
N VAL A 492 -29.42 6.62 -8.93
CA VAL A 492 -30.79 6.30 -8.49
C VAL A 492 -31.48 7.56 -7.94
N ALA A 493 -32.27 8.22 -8.80
CA ALA A 493 -32.90 9.49 -8.46
C ALA A 493 -33.89 9.35 -7.29
N GLY A 494 -33.81 10.26 -6.31
CA GLY A 494 -34.64 10.26 -5.11
C GLY A 494 -34.24 9.22 -4.04
N ALA A 495 -33.11 8.57 -4.20
CA ALA A 495 -32.49 7.80 -3.13
C ALA A 495 -32.21 8.71 -1.91
N PRO A 496 -32.39 8.21 -0.67
CA PRO A 496 -32.10 8.98 0.54
C PRO A 496 -30.60 9.25 0.71
N LEU A 497 -29.75 8.42 0.10
CA LEU A 497 -28.29 8.52 0.09
C LEU A 497 -27.78 8.48 -1.36
N PRO A 498 -26.60 9.03 -1.63
CA PRO A 498 -25.94 8.85 -2.92
C PRO A 498 -25.82 7.38 -3.31
N SER A 499 -25.96 7.07 -4.59
CA SER A 499 -25.82 5.70 -5.13
C SER A 499 -24.54 5.52 -5.96
N ASP A 500 -23.58 6.40 -5.73
CA ASP A 500 -22.31 6.50 -6.46
C ASP A 500 -21.19 5.61 -5.90
N GLY A 501 -21.44 4.82 -4.85
CA GLY A 501 -20.48 3.97 -4.15
C GLY A 501 -19.94 4.58 -2.86
N SER A 502 -20.26 5.84 -2.56
CA SER A 502 -19.82 6.48 -1.32
C SER A 502 -20.54 6.00 -0.06
N TRP A 503 -21.68 5.32 -0.23
CA TRP A 503 -22.50 4.75 0.84
C TRP A 503 -22.93 3.33 0.54
N PRO A 504 -23.12 2.46 1.56
CA PRO A 504 -23.69 1.11 1.38
C PRO A 504 -25.05 1.13 0.67
N ARG A 505 -25.29 0.16 -0.19
CA ARG A 505 -26.49 0.11 -1.02
C ARG A 505 -27.39 -1.09 -0.72
N PRO A 506 -28.71 -1.00 -1.01
CA PRO A 506 -29.67 -2.10 -0.77
C PRO A 506 -29.57 -3.17 -1.86
N GLY A 507 -29.20 -4.41 -1.50
CA GLY A 507 -29.14 -5.57 -2.41
C GLY A 507 -30.50 -6.14 -2.80
N TRP A 508 -31.57 -5.75 -2.10
CA TRP A 508 -32.95 -6.19 -2.43
C TRP A 508 -33.59 -5.39 -3.53
N ASP A 509 -32.91 -4.40 -4.14
CA ASP A 509 -33.40 -3.57 -5.23
C ASP A 509 -32.37 -3.52 -6.37
N SER A 510 -32.66 -4.16 -7.49
CA SER A 510 -31.80 -4.25 -8.66
C SER A 510 -31.53 -2.92 -9.37
N ALA A 511 -32.26 -1.85 -9.00
CA ALA A 511 -31.98 -0.51 -9.49
C ALA A 511 -30.57 -0.04 -9.12
N TYR A 512 -30.04 -0.51 -7.97
CA TYR A 512 -28.72 -0.16 -7.44
C TYR A 512 -27.56 -1.02 -7.97
N ASP A 513 -27.83 -2.05 -8.78
CA ASP A 513 -26.78 -2.92 -9.31
C ASP A 513 -25.80 -2.20 -10.21
N TRP A 514 -24.58 -2.71 -10.25
CA TRP A 514 -23.59 -2.30 -11.26
C TRP A 514 -24.13 -2.53 -12.67
N LYS A 515 -23.95 -1.55 -13.53
CA LYS A 515 -24.41 -1.60 -14.94
C LYS A 515 -23.33 -2.08 -15.91
N GLY A 516 -22.26 -2.65 -15.37
CA GLY A 516 -21.08 -3.09 -16.10
C GLY A 516 -19.83 -2.34 -15.67
N TYR A 517 -18.88 -2.22 -16.56
CA TYR A 517 -17.57 -1.58 -16.29
C TYR A 517 -17.30 -0.47 -17.29
N VAL A 518 -16.50 0.50 -16.88
CA VAL A 518 -15.98 1.56 -17.78
C VAL A 518 -15.17 0.91 -18.90
N ASP A 519 -15.46 1.30 -20.13
CA ASP A 519 -14.69 0.84 -21.30
C ASP A 519 -13.22 1.31 -21.20
N ALA A 520 -12.27 0.44 -21.48
CA ALA A 520 -10.85 0.76 -21.45
C ALA A 520 -10.49 1.95 -22.34
N ALA A 521 -11.20 2.15 -23.45
CA ALA A 521 -11.03 3.30 -24.33
C ALA A 521 -11.51 4.64 -23.74
N GLN A 522 -12.32 4.59 -22.66
CA GLN A 522 -12.82 5.78 -21.95
C GLN A 522 -11.97 6.11 -20.71
N MET A 523 -11.03 5.22 -20.35
CA MET A 523 -10.16 5.46 -19.21
C MET A 523 -9.22 6.65 -19.50
N PRO A 524 -9.00 7.53 -18.51
CA PRO A 524 -8.20 8.74 -18.69
C PRO A 524 -6.76 8.45 -19.13
N ALA A 525 -6.31 9.15 -20.15
CA ALA A 525 -4.95 9.05 -20.68
C ALA A 525 -4.50 10.39 -21.30
N VAL A 526 -3.20 10.64 -21.29
CA VAL A 526 -2.58 11.75 -22.03
C VAL A 526 -1.17 11.39 -22.47
N GLU A 527 -0.80 11.85 -23.67
CA GLU A 527 0.54 11.78 -24.23
C GLU A 527 1.00 13.20 -24.57
N ASP A 528 2.25 13.54 -24.25
CA ASP A 528 2.94 14.79 -24.55
C ASP A 528 2.13 16.06 -24.23
N PRO A 529 1.66 16.25 -22.98
CA PRO A 529 0.87 17.43 -22.64
C PRO A 529 1.65 18.73 -22.88
N PRO A 530 0.96 19.83 -23.26
CA PRO A 530 1.60 21.12 -23.54
C PRO A 530 2.46 21.66 -22.38
N ALA A 531 2.10 21.36 -21.13
CA ALA A 531 2.88 21.70 -19.95
C ALA A 531 4.28 21.08 -19.96
N GLY A 532 4.44 19.90 -20.58
CA GLY A 532 5.68 19.16 -20.69
C GLY A 532 6.11 18.49 -19.40
N PHE A 533 5.18 18.28 -18.50
CA PHE A 533 5.32 17.41 -17.33
C PHE A 533 3.96 16.84 -16.91
N ILE A 534 3.98 15.74 -16.18
CA ILE A 534 2.80 15.10 -15.59
C ILE A 534 3.15 14.81 -14.14
N VAL A 535 2.19 15.02 -13.22
CA VAL A 535 2.32 14.71 -11.79
C VAL A 535 1.14 13.84 -11.39
N ALA A 536 1.41 12.65 -10.89
CA ALA A 536 0.44 11.73 -10.33
C ALA A 536 0.85 11.38 -8.88
N ALA A 537 0.08 11.87 -7.91
CA ALA A 537 0.32 11.65 -6.49
C ALA A 537 -0.98 11.34 -5.75
N ASN A 538 -1.82 10.49 -6.36
CA ASN A 538 -3.11 10.01 -5.89
C ASN A 538 -4.25 11.06 -5.90
N GLN A 539 -4.01 12.27 -6.42
CA GLN A 539 -5.04 13.31 -6.55
C GLN A 539 -6.05 12.97 -7.64
N ALA A 540 -7.12 13.78 -7.73
CA ALA A 540 -8.12 13.66 -8.78
C ALA A 540 -7.49 13.57 -10.18
N VAL A 541 -7.97 12.62 -10.98
CA VAL A 541 -7.43 12.39 -12.32
C VAL A 541 -7.92 13.44 -13.31
N THR A 542 -9.21 13.76 -13.25
CA THR A 542 -9.88 14.71 -14.14
C THR A 542 -10.65 15.76 -13.34
N PRO A 543 -10.96 16.91 -13.94
CA PRO A 543 -11.88 17.86 -13.32
C PRO A 543 -13.26 17.24 -13.02
N ALA A 544 -13.96 17.76 -12.02
CA ALA A 544 -15.29 17.29 -11.65
C ALA A 544 -16.26 17.26 -12.84
N GLY A 545 -16.97 16.16 -12.99
CA GLY A 545 -17.94 15.96 -14.07
C GLY A 545 -17.30 15.74 -15.45
N VAL A 546 -16.00 15.48 -15.53
CA VAL A 546 -15.28 15.20 -16.78
C VAL A 546 -14.79 13.75 -16.76
N GLY A 547 -15.13 12.96 -17.79
CA GLY A 547 -14.77 11.55 -17.90
C GLY A 547 -15.64 10.61 -17.07
N PRO A 548 -15.21 9.33 -16.93
CA PRO A 548 -15.91 8.36 -16.12
C PRO A 548 -15.79 8.72 -14.62
N ALA A 549 -16.81 8.38 -13.83
CA ALA A 549 -16.71 8.45 -12.38
C ALA A 549 -15.74 7.37 -11.90
N LEU A 550 -14.63 7.79 -11.32
CA LEU A 550 -13.60 6.88 -10.79
C LEU A 550 -13.73 6.71 -9.29
N THR A 551 -13.91 7.79 -8.57
CA THR A 551 -14.17 7.87 -7.13
C THR A 551 -14.55 9.29 -6.74
N SER A 552 -15.15 9.47 -5.56
CA SER A 552 -15.29 10.77 -4.86
C SER A 552 -14.17 10.99 -3.83
N ASP A 553 -13.47 9.93 -3.42
CA ASP A 553 -12.53 9.91 -2.29
C ASP A 553 -11.07 9.94 -2.80
N TRP A 554 -10.63 11.10 -3.26
CA TRP A 554 -9.26 11.34 -3.71
C TRP A 554 -8.32 11.73 -2.57
N ASP A 555 -7.00 11.51 -2.74
CA ASP A 555 -6.01 12.34 -2.01
C ASP A 555 -6.24 13.81 -2.35
N TYR A 556 -6.27 14.66 -1.36
CA TYR A 556 -6.70 16.07 -1.50
C TYR A 556 -5.71 16.97 -2.25
N GLY A 557 -4.63 16.40 -2.80
CA GLY A 557 -3.76 17.07 -3.79
C GLY A 557 -2.69 17.97 -3.20
N TYR A 558 -2.49 17.99 -1.90
CA TYR A 558 -1.45 18.82 -1.26
C TYR A 558 -0.04 18.45 -1.76
N ARG A 559 0.26 17.14 -1.89
CA ARG A 559 1.54 16.64 -2.43
C ARG A 559 1.70 16.95 -3.90
N SER A 560 0.69 16.63 -4.70
CA SER A 560 0.71 16.83 -6.15
C SER A 560 0.83 18.30 -6.53
N GLN A 561 0.14 19.20 -5.84
CA GLN A 561 0.23 20.65 -6.09
C GLN A 561 1.63 21.17 -5.73
N ARG A 562 2.22 20.71 -4.62
CA ARG A 562 3.58 21.09 -4.22
C ARG A 562 4.62 20.66 -5.26
N ILE A 563 4.51 19.42 -5.78
CA ILE A 563 5.39 18.93 -6.87
C ILE A 563 5.18 19.77 -8.13
N ARG A 564 3.92 20.03 -8.53
CA ARG A 564 3.58 20.86 -9.69
C ARG A 564 4.15 22.27 -9.57
N ASP A 565 4.03 22.90 -8.42
CA ASP A 565 4.53 24.24 -8.15
C ASP A 565 6.06 24.30 -8.25
N ALA A 566 6.75 23.31 -7.66
CA ALA A 566 8.20 23.22 -7.71
C ALA A 566 8.71 23.03 -9.15
N LEU A 567 8.07 22.15 -9.93
CA LEU A 567 8.40 21.96 -11.35
C LEU A 567 8.14 23.24 -12.16
N THR A 568 6.99 23.88 -11.98
CA THR A 568 6.61 25.11 -12.67
C THR A 568 7.60 26.25 -12.37
N GLN A 569 7.99 26.40 -11.08
CA GLN A 569 8.98 27.40 -10.68
C GLN A 569 10.36 27.11 -11.26
N GLY A 570 10.81 25.86 -11.24
CA GLY A 570 12.09 25.45 -11.85
C GLY A 570 12.13 25.71 -13.35
N ILE A 571 11.06 25.37 -14.07
CA ILE A 571 10.90 25.61 -15.51
C ILE A 571 10.90 27.12 -15.80
N ALA A 572 10.14 27.92 -15.05
CA ALA A 572 10.08 29.37 -15.21
C ALA A 572 11.44 30.05 -14.92
N ALA A 573 12.22 29.52 -14.00
CA ALA A 573 13.57 29.97 -13.70
C ALA A 573 14.60 29.58 -14.80
N GLY A 574 14.22 28.75 -15.75
CA GLY A 574 15.09 28.25 -16.81
C GLY A 574 16.21 27.33 -16.29
N THR A 575 16.03 26.71 -15.12
CA THR A 575 17.00 25.76 -14.55
C THR A 575 16.65 24.36 -15.04
N PRO A 576 17.53 23.72 -15.86
CA PRO A 576 17.27 22.38 -16.32
C PRO A 576 17.21 21.38 -15.15
N LEU A 577 16.23 20.48 -15.14
CA LEU A 577 16.16 19.43 -14.15
C LEU A 577 17.16 18.32 -14.47
N ASP A 578 17.72 17.74 -13.41
CA ASP A 578 18.59 16.57 -13.46
C ASP A 578 18.19 15.56 -12.37
N VAL A 579 18.87 14.42 -12.34
CA VAL A 579 18.61 13.34 -11.35
C VAL A 579 18.74 13.87 -9.93
N ALA A 580 19.72 14.74 -9.64
CA ALA A 580 19.94 15.26 -8.29
C ALA A 580 18.82 16.20 -7.84
N SER A 581 18.35 17.10 -8.72
CA SER A 581 17.22 18.00 -8.43
C SER A 581 15.90 17.24 -8.30
N ALA A 582 15.66 16.20 -9.10
CA ALA A 582 14.51 15.32 -8.98
C ALA A 582 14.54 14.54 -7.65
N SER A 583 15.69 13.95 -7.28
CA SER A 583 15.85 13.28 -5.98
C SER A 583 15.67 14.23 -4.80
N LYS A 584 16.11 15.47 -4.92
CA LYS A 584 15.87 16.49 -3.90
C LYS A 584 14.39 16.85 -3.76
N LEU A 585 13.63 16.86 -4.87
CA LEU A 585 12.18 17.12 -4.83
C LEU A 585 11.43 15.98 -4.14
N GLN A 586 11.86 14.71 -4.25
CA GLN A 586 11.29 13.59 -3.49
C GLN A 586 11.46 13.75 -1.96
N LEU A 587 12.40 14.58 -1.53
CA LEU A 587 12.69 14.89 -0.13
C LEU A 587 12.17 16.28 0.29
N ASP A 588 11.23 16.87 -0.46
CA ASP A 588 10.67 18.17 -0.07
C ASP A 588 9.77 18.00 1.16
N ASP A 589 10.23 18.52 2.28
CA ASP A 589 9.62 18.46 3.60
C ASP A 589 8.81 19.72 3.95
N HIS A 590 8.46 20.56 2.94
CA HIS A 590 7.56 21.69 3.13
C HIS A 590 6.19 21.22 3.61
N ASN A 591 5.67 21.84 4.67
CA ASN A 591 4.48 21.38 5.37
C ASN A 591 3.25 22.24 5.00
N PRO A 592 2.36 21.74 4.12
CA PRO A 592 1.17 22.48 3.71
C PRO A 592 0.16 22.68 4.86
N TYR A 593 0.17 21.83 5.88
CA TYR A 593 -0.65 21.97 7.07
C TYR A 593 -0.28 23.25 7.82
N ALA A 594 1.01 23.57 7.85
CA ALA A 594 1.49 24.82 8.45
C ALA A 594 1.06 26.06 7.65
N ASP A 595 0.93 25.96 6.32
CA ASP A 595 0.43 27.08 5.52
C ASP A 595 -1.01 27.42 5.86
N VAL A 596 -1.84 26.40 6.11
CA VAL A 596 -3.25 26.53 6.50
C VAL A 596 -3.40 26.97 7.95
N LEU A 597 -2.73 26.28 8.89
CA LEU A 597 -3.04 26.41 10.33
C LEU A 597 -2.24 27.48 11.05
N VAL A 598 -0.97 27.73 10.69
CA VAL A 598 -0.13 28.67 11.45
C VAL A 598 -0.72 30.07 11.51
N PRO A 599 -1.34 30.66 10.46
CA PRO A 599 -2.00 31.96 10.58
C PRO A 599 -3.07 31.99 11.67
N ALA A 600 -3.93 30.97 11.74
CA ALA A 600 -4.97 30.88 12.77
C ALA A 600 -4.38 30.64 14.17
N LEU A 601 -3.39 29.76 14.30
CA LEU A 601 -2.70 29.49 15.57
C LEU A 601 -1.97 30.72 16.12
N LEU A 602 -1.51 31.62 15.26
CA LEU A 602 -0.87 32.88 15.66
C LEU A 602 -1.84 34.01 15.98
N SER A 603 -3.11 33.89 15.55
CA SER A 603 -4.14 34.92 15.82
C SER A 603 -4.69 34.84 17.24
N VAL A 604 -4.63 33.69 17.89
CA VAL A 604 -5.15 33.50 19.26
C VAL A 604 -4.15 33.96 20.32
N HIS A 605 -4.68 34.51 21.42
CA HIS A 605 -3.87 35.02 22.53
C HIS A 605 -3.70 33.95 23.62
N ILE A 606 -2.45 33.65 23.98
CA ILE A 606 -2.12 32.75 25.08
C ILE A 606 -1.69 33.59 26.30
N PRO A 607 -2.48 33.61 27.39
CA PRO A 607 -2.15 34.43 28.59
C PRO A 607 -0.93 33.92 29.36
N ASP A 608 -0.70 32.59 29.36
CA ASP A 608 0.42 31.97 30.05
C ASP A 608 1.70 32.09 29.21
N SER A 609 2.70 32.80 29.73
CA SER A 609 3.97 33.03 29.05
C SER A 609 4.74 31.75 28.74
N PHE A 610 4.65 30.70 29.61
CA PHE A 610 5.28 29.43 29.37
C PHE A 610 4.66 28.69 28.16
N ALA A 611 3.35 28.76 28.05
CA ALA A 611 2.65 28.17 26.90
C ALA A 611 2.89 28.99 25.62
N ALA A 612 2.97 30.31 25.72
CA ALA A 612 3.24 31.23 24.61
C ALA A 612 4.64 30.99 23.96
N ASP A 613 5.63 30.48 24.70
CA ASP A 613 6.95 30.13 24.15
C ASP A 613 6.84 29.10 23.00
N GLY A 614 5.88 28.17 23.08
CA GLY A 614 5.60 27.24 21.98
C GLY A 614 5.07 27.95 20.72
N GLN A 615 4.11 28.88 20.87
CA GLN A 615 3.59 29.67 19.77
C GLN A 615 4.69 30.53 19.10
N GLN A 616 5.73 30.97 19.87
CA GLN A 616 6.84 31.74 19.33
C GLN A 616 7.68 30.92 18.34
N LEU A 617 7.81 29.59 18.52
CA LEU A 617 8.48 28.73 17.54
C LEU A 617 7.81 28.81 16.16
N LEU A 618 6.46 28.86 16.12
CA LEU A 618 5.71 28.91 14.86
C LEU A 618 5.89 30.24 14.11
N ARG A 619 6.20 31.36 14.81
CA ARG A 619 6.40 32.68 14.19
C ARG A 619 7.63 32.74 13.29
N THR A 620 8.67 32.00 13.62
CA THR A 620 9.96 32.01 12.93
C THR A 620 10.20 30.73 12.12
N TRP A 621 9.23 29.83 12.11
CA TRP A 621 9.33 28.56 11.41
C TRP A 621 9.29 28.76 9.89
N ASP A 622 10.21 28.14 9.18
CA ASP A 622 10.30 28.08 7.72
C ASP A 622 9.26 27.13 7.07
N ARG A 623 8.40 26.52 7.91
CA ARG A 623 7.38 25.53 7.55
C ARG A 623 7.94 24.26 6.93
N ARG A 624 9.14 23.86 7.36
CA ARG A 624 9.76 22.60 6.97
C ARG A 624 9.77 21.62 8.14
N SER A 625 9.44 20.36 7.81
CA SER A 625 9.41 19.25 8.78
C SER A 625 10.72 18.47 8.78
N GLY A 626 11.85 19.17 8.84
CA GLY A 626 13.17 18.56 8.94
C GLY A 626 13.41 17.89 10.29
N THR A 627 14.26 16.87 10.32
CA THR A 627 14.60 16.06 11.51
C THR A 627 14.95 16.88 12.75
N ASP A 628 15.65 18.02 12.58
CA ASP A 628 16.13 18.86 13.68
C ASP A 628 15.16 20.00 14.04
N SER A 629 13.98 20.08 13.40
CA SER A 629 13.05 21.19 13.58
C SER A 629 12.27 21.10 14.90
N ALA A 630 12.51 22.04 15.81
CA ALA A 630 11.72 22.19 17.04
C ALA A 630 10.29 22.66 16.75
N ALA A 631 10.11 23.53 15.77
CA ALA A 631 8.81 24.04 15.37
C ALA A 631 7.94 22.93 14.74
N ALA A 632 8.52 22.04 13.92
CA ALA A 632 7.81 20.90 13.37
C ALA A 632 7.33 19.93 14.47
N ALA A 633 8.18 19.63 15.47
CA ALA A 633 7.81 18.82 16.62
C ALA A 633 6.60 19.44 17.38
N TYR A 634 6.66 20.75 17.60
CA TYR A 634 5.57 21.46 18.28
C TYR A 634 4.30 21.48 17.46
N PHE A 635 4.41 21.78 16.17
CA PHE A 635 3.27 21.82 15.25
C PHE A 635 2.57 20.46 15.15
N ALA A 636 3.33 19.35 15.05
CA ALA A 636 2.76 18.01 15.02
C ALA A 636 1.98 17.68 16.31
N ALA A 637 2.49 18.08 17.47
CA ALA A 637 1.78 17.93 18.74
C ALA A 637 0.52 18.80 18.83
N VAL A 638 0.57 20.02 18.27
CA VAL A 638 -0.62 20.90 18.14
C VAL A 638 -1.66 20.26 17.24
N TRP A 639 -1.26 19.77 16.05
CA TRP A 639 -2.14 19.09 15.11
C TRP A 639 -2.85 17.89 15.73
N LYS A 640 -2.11 16.98 16.33
CA LYS A 640 -2.68 15.82 17.05
C LYS A 640 -3.69 16.23 18.11
N THR A 641 -3.33 17.24 18.90
CA THR A 641 -4.17 17.71 20.00
C THR A 641 -5.43 18.42 19.49
N LEU A 642 -5.29 19.19 18.40
CA LEU A 642 -6.41 19.89 17.75
C LEU A 642 -7.45 18.87 17.29
N LEU A 643 -7.05 17.87 16.52
CA LEU A 643 -7.96 16.82 16.04
C LEU A 643 -8.67 16.10 17.19
N ARG A 644 -7.94 15.81 18.27
CA ARG A 644 -8.50 15.17 19.45
C ARG A 644 -9.57 16.04 20.13
N LEU A 645 -9.32 17.34 20.28
CA LEU A 645 -10.25 18.26 20.95
C LEU A 645 -11.48 18.60 20.11
N THR A 646 -11.38 18.43 18.78
CA THR A 646 -12.43 18.80 17.84
C THR A 646 -13.37 17.65 17.49
N PHE A 647 -12.88 16.37 17.52
CA PHE A 647 -13.64 15.29 16.91
C PHE A 647 -13.79 14.03 17.77
N TRP A 648 -12.95 13.79 18.82
CA TRP A 648 -12.93 12.50 19.48
C TRP A 648 -14.17 12.18 20.30
N ASP A 649 -14.86 13.15 20.76
CA ASP A 649 -16.07 13.03 21.55
C ASP A 649 -17.32 12.73 20.69
N GLU A 650 -17.25 13.01 19.38
CA GLU A 650 -18.34 12.79 18.44
C GLU A 650 -18.11 11.59 17.49
N LEU A 651 -16.90 11.01 17.44
CA LEU A 651 -16.59 9.93 16.48
C LEU A 651 -16.33 8.60 17.18
N PRO A 652 -16.73 7.47 16.58
CA PRO A 652 -16.38 6.14 17.07
C PRO A 652 -14.87 5.93 17.14
N ASP A 653 -14.39 5.13 18.09
CA ASP A 653 -12.95 4.91 18.35
C ASP A 653 -12.16 4.50 17.11
N GLY A 654 -12.71 3.64 16.25
CA GLY A 654 -12.08 3.17 15.01
C GLY A 654 -12.00 4.23 13.90
N TYR A 655 -12.76 5.33 14.02
CA TYR A 655 -12.87 6.37 12.98
C TYR A 655 -12.39 7.74 13.43
N ARG A 656 -11.60 7.77 14.49
CA ARG A 656 -10.93 8.98 14.96
C ARG A 656 -9.92 9.50 13.95
N PRO A 657 -9.74 10.84 13.86
CA PRO A 657 -8.83 11.45 12.90
C PRO A 657 -7.41 10.92 12.96
N ASN A 658 -6.95 10.30 11.90
CA ASN A 658 -5.56 9.85 11.76
C ASN A 658 -4.59 10.98 11.34
N GLY A 659 -5.11 12.15 10.96
CA GLY A 659 -4.32 13.33 10.64
C GLY A 659 -3.87 13.45 9.19
N GLY A 660 -4.37 12.62 8.27
CA GLY A 660 -4.09 12.68 6.84
C GLY A 660 -4.70 13.89 6.13
N GLY A 661 -4.53 13.95 4.80
CA GLY A 661 -4.94 15.09 3.97
C GLY A 661 -6.43 15.43 4.03
N ARG A 662 -7.31 14.42 4.20
CA ARG A 662 -8.74 14.62 4.42
C ARG A 662 -9.01 15.49 5.65
N TRP A 663 -8.37 15.18 6.76
CA TRP A 663 -8.54 15.93 8.00
C TRP A 663 -7.98 17.35 7.93
N LEU A 664 -6.92 17.55 7.12
CA LEU A 664 -6.46 18.92 6.85
C LEU A 664 -7.54 19.72 6.11
N GLU A 665 -8.19 19.12 5.11
CA GLU A 665 -9.22 19.79 4.33
C GLU A 665 -10.48 20.05 5.17
N VAL A 666 -10.89 19.10 6.02
CA VAL A 666 -11.97 19.29 7.01
C VAL A 666 -11.65 20.49 7.91
N VAL A 667 -10.47 20.52 8.53
CA VAL A 667 -10.09 21.62 9.43
C VAL A 667 -9.97 22.94 8.67
N ARG A 668 -9.46 22.94 7.43
CA ARG A 668 -9.37 24.15 6.59
C ARG A 668 -10.75 24.80 6.40
N THR A 669 -11.76 23.99 6.09
CA THR A 669 -13.14 24.49 5.96
C THR A 669 -13.74 24.95 7.29
N LEU A 670 -13.44 24.27 8.39
CA LEU A 670 -13.91 24.66 9.72
C LEU A 670 -13.27 25.95 10.24
N LEU A 671 -12.04 26.27 9.84
CA LEU A 671 -11.39 27.53 10.26
C LEU A 671 -12.19 28.77 9.87
N ASP A 672 -12.96 28.73 8.78
CA ASP A 672 -13.84 29.82 8.35
C ASP A 672 -15.21 29.81 9.05
N GLN A 673 -15.45 28.84 9.93
CA GLN A 673 -16.70 28.62 10.66
C GLN A 673 -16.44 28.64 12.19
N PRO A 674 -16.17 29.78 12.80
CA PRO A 674 -15.71 29.86 14.21
C PRO A 674 -16.71 29.33 15.25
N ASP A 675 -18.00 29.26 14.89
CA ASP A 675 -19.10 28.81 15.74
C ASP A 675 -19.64 27.44 15.30
N SER A 676 -18.90 26.68 14.47
CA SER A 676 -19.32 25.33 14.09
C SER A 676 -19.44 24.43 15.31
N PRO A 677 -20.49 23.57 15.38
CA PRO A 677 -20.66 22.63 16.47
C PRO A 677 -19.49 21.64 16.66
N TRP A 678 -18.68 21.40 15.60
CA TRP A 678 -17.50 20.56 15.70
C TRP A 678 -16.41 21.12 16.65
N TRP A 679 -16.43 22.43 16.97
CA TRP A 679 -15.48 23.01 17.93
C TRP A 679 -15.84 22.74 19.39
N ASP A 680 -17.05 22.27 19.69
CA ASP A 680 -17.52 22.04 21.05
C ASP A 680 -16.99 20.69 21.57
N ASP A 681 -16.08 20.70 22.53
CA ASP A 681 -15.59 19.51 23.23
C ASP A 681 -16.61 19.07 24.28
N HIS A 682 -17.55 18.21 23.92
CA HIS A 682 -18.63 17.72 24.79
C HIS A 682 -18.14 17.02 26.09
N SER A 683 -16.84 16.74 26.20
CA SER A 683 -16.27 16.24 27.45
C SER A 683 -16.16 17.33 28.53
N THR A 684 -16.30 18.63 28.16
CA THR A 684 -16.28 19.76 29.08
C THR A 684 -17.69 20.21 29.46
N VAL A 685 -18.17 19.71 30.60
CA VAL A 685 -19.55 19.96 31.03
C VAL A 685 -19.86 21.44 31.30
N GLY A 686 -20.86 21.96 30.59
CA GLY A 686 -21.40 23.32 30.80
C GLY A 686 -20.57 24.44 30.15
N VAL A 687 -19.67 24.09 29.28
CA VAL A 687 -18.94 25.04 28.40
C VAL A 687 -19.26 24.67 26.96
N VAL A 688 -19.47 25.61 26.10
CA VAL A 688 -19.55 25.42 24.64
C VAL A 688 -18.37 26.18 24.06
N GLU A 689 -17.41 25.44 23.52
CA GLU A 689 -16.21 26.02 22.96
C GLU A 689 -16.43 26.46 21.51
N GLY A 690 -15.70 27.48 21.11
CA GLY A 690 -15.54 27.87 19.73
C GLY A 690 -14.12 27.66 19.22
N ARG A 691 -13.91 27.93 17.92
CA ARG A 691 -12.62 27.74 17.24
C ARG A 691 -11.43 28.31 18.04
N ASP A 692 -11.48 29.55 18.48
CA ASP A 692 -10.33 30.24 19.09
C ASP A 692 -9.97 29.63 20.46
N GLU A 693 -10.96 29.13 21.18
CA GLU A 693 -10.73 28.42 22.44
C GLU A 693 -10.06 27.05 22.20
N ILE A 694 -10.56 26.27 21.25
CA ILE A 694 -9.96 24.96 20.89
C ILE A 694 -8.53 25.15 20.37
N LEU A 695 -8.27 26.14 19.51
CA LEU A 695 -6.91 26.46 19.05
C LEU A 695 -5.98 26.82 20.22
N THR A 696 -6.47 27.63 21.16
CA THR A 696 -5.70 28.00 22.38
C THR A 696 -5.42 26.77 23.26
N ARG A 697 -6.41 25.93 23.50
CA ARG A 697 -6.26 24.68 24.28
C ARG A 697 -5.29 23.72 23.62
N ALA A 698 -5.31 23.60 22.28
CA ALA A 698 -4.39 22.76 21.52
C ALA A 698 -2.94 23.23 21.69
N LEU A 699 -2.68 24.53 21.54
CA LEU A 699 -1.34 25.12 21.73
C LEU A 699 -0.81 24.89 23.14
N VAL A 700 -1.62 25.15 24.16
CA VAL A 700 -1.22 24.98 25.57
C VAL A 700 -0.96 23.50 25.90
N SER A 701 -1.82 22.60 25.44
CA SER A 701 -1.70 21.17 25.71
C SER A 701 -0.47 20.55 25.03
N ALA A 702 -0.23 20.90 23.76
CA ALA A 702 0.96 20.48 23.03
C ALA A 702 2.27 20.93 23.69
N ARG A 703 2.31 22.19 24.18
CA ARG A 703 3.47 22.72 24.91
C ARG A 703 3.78 21.89 26.17
N ARG A 704 2.75 21.48 26.91
CA ARG A 704 2.87 20.65 28.13
C ARG A 704 3.29 19.23 27.79
N GLU A 705 2.70 18.62 26.76
CA GLU A 705 3.05 17.27 26.28
C GLU A 705 4.53 17.17 25.92
N LEU A 706 5.00 18.09 25.06
CA LEU A 706 6.40 18.07 24.63
C LEU A 706 7.37 18.44 25.76
N THR A 707 6.95 19.25 26.72
CA THR A 707 7.77 19.50 27.91
C THR A 707 8.01 18.20 28.71
N ALA A 708 6.98 17.36 28.83
CA ALA A 708 7.06 16.08 29.53
C ALA A 708 7.90 15.06 28.75
N THR A 709 7.88 15.12 27.43
CA THR A 709 8.53 14.14 26.56
C THR A 709 9.96 14.53 26.19
N LEU A 710 10.19 15.77 25.78
CA LEU A 710 11.48 16.26 25.24
C LEU A 710 12.20 17.25 26.17
N GLY A 711 11.54 17.67 27.28
CA GLY A 711 12.11 18.59 28.25
C GLY A 711 11.61 20.03 28.10
N LYS A 712 11.98 20.87 29.07
CA LYS A 712 11.41 22.20 29.28
C LYS A 712 11.81 23.22 28.19
N ASN A 713 13.04 23.10 27.66
CA ASN A 713 13.54 24.08 26.70
C ASN A 713 13.06 23.74 25.29
N ALA A 714 12.11 24.49 24.77
CA ALA A 714 11.46 24.22 23.50
C ALA A 714 12.41 24.35 22.29
N SER A 715 13.49 25.16 22.41
CA SER A 715 14.48 25.30 21.33
C SER A 715 15.36 24.05 21.13
N ASP A 716 15.39 23.14 22.10
CA ASP A 716 16.21 21.93 22.05
C ASP A 716 15.43 20.73 21.46
N TRP A 717 14.12 20.89 21.24
CA TRP A 717 13.30 19.85 20.66
C TRP A 717 13.75 19.48 19.24
N ARG A 718 13.61 18.22 18.91
CA ARG A 718 13.93 17.70 17.57
C ARG A 718 12.78 16.84 17.07
N TRP A 719 12.30 17.11 15.85
CA TRP A 719 11.25 16.31 15.23
C TRP A 719 11.65 14.83 15.16
N GLY A 720 12.85 14.50 14.71
CA GLY A 720 13.35 13.13 14.60
C GLY A 720 13.54 12.37 15.92
N GLU A 721 13.42 13.01 17.10
CA GLU A 721 13.36 12.30 18.38
C GLU A 721 11.96 11.71 18.64
N LEU A 722 10.93 12.29 18.05
CA LEU A 722 9.55 11.83 18.11
C LEU A 722 9.19 11.00 16.88
N HIS A 723 9.60 11.46 15.72
CA HIS A 723 9.25 10.93 14.41
C HIS A 723 10.31 9.95 13.93
N THR A 724 10.09 8.69 14.23
CA THR A 724 11.06 7.63 13.97
C THR A 724 10.49 6.58 13.03
N ALA A 725 11.27 6.20 12.01
CA ALA A 725 11.03 5.02 11.22
C ALA A 725 11.54 3.77 11.97
N ALA A 726 10.66 2.82 12.23
CA ALA A 726 10.93 1.62 13.00
C ALA A 726 10.40 0.37 12.27
N PRO A 727 11.02 -0.05 11.16
CA PRO A 727 10.57 -1.21 10.41
C PRO A 727 10.52 -2.48 11.28
N GLN A 728 9.44 -3.25 11.15
CA GLN A 728 9.24 -4.45 11.93
C GLN A 728 9.10 -5.68 11.03
N HIS A 729 9.64 -6.80 11.50
CA HIS A 729 9.42 -8.09 10.84
C HIS A 729 7.96 -8.54 11.05
N PRO A 730 7.23 -8.90 9.99
CA PRO A 730 5.78 -9.12 10.07
C PRO A 730 5.37 -10.24 11.03
N VAL A 731 6.19 -11.28 11.18
CA VAL A 731 5.88 -12.43 12.06
C VAL A 731 6.67 -12.38 13.38
N LEU A 732 7.95 -12.03 13.33
CA LEU A 732 8.86 -12.12 14.48
C LEU A 732 9.17 -10.76 15.13
N GLY A 733 8.64 -9.65 14.60
CA GLY A 733 8.95 -8.30 15.07
C GLY A 733 8.05 -7.77 16.19
N GLY A 734 6.91 -8.39 16.43
CA GLY A 734 5.86 -7.89 17.32
C GLY A 734 6.20 -7.93 18.81
N PRO A 735 5.50 -7.13 19.65
CA PRO A 735 5.79 -6.95 21.07
C PRO A 735 5.56 -8.24 21.91
N GLY A 736 4.79 -9.21 21.41
CA GLY A 736 4.54 -10.50 22.07
C GLY A 736 5.74 -11.45 22.09
N LEU A 737 6.82 -11.15 21.35
CA LEU A 737 7.99 -12.02 21.24
C LEU A 737 9.16 -11.56 22.13
N PRO A 738 10.08 -12.50 22.53
CA PRO A 738 11.22 -12.15 23.35
C PRO A 738 12.07 -11.03 22.71
N GLY A 739 12.53 -10.08 23.52
CA GLY A 739 13.28 -8.92 23.05
C GLY A 739 14.57 -9.26 22.25
N LEU A 740 15.18 -10.43 22.51
CA LEU A 740 16.33 -10.91 21.77
C LEU A 740 15.97 -11.28 20.31
N VAL A 741 14.82 -11.94 20.13
CA VAL A 741 14.30 -12.29 18.78
C VAL A 741 13.97 -11.01 18.01
N ARG A 742 13.25 -10.08 18.64
CA ARG A 742 12.92 -8.80 18.00
C ARG A 742 14.14 -8.00 17.58
N ARG A 743 15.20 -7.99 18.39
CA ARG A 743 16.48 -7.32 18.06
C ARG A 743 17.24 -7.99 16.92
N LEU A 744 17.01 -9.28 16.70
CA LEU A 744 17.60 -9.99 15.56
C LEU A 744 16.97 -9.57 14.24
N VAL A 745 15.65 -9.38 14.22
CA VAL A 745 14.87 -9.19 12.99
C VAL A 745 14.46 -7.73 12.72
N ASN A 746 14.35 -6.90 13.76
CA ASN A 746 14.01 -5.48 13.61
C ASN A 746 15.28 -4.61 13.63
N PRO A 747 15.49 -3.72 12.65
CA PRO A 747 16.53 -2.71 12.72
C PRO A 747 16.26 -1.70 13.85
N SER A 748 17.29 -1.04 14.31
CA SER A 748 17.12 0.06 15.26
C SER A 748 16.37 1.21 14.60
N PRO A 749 15.40 1.84 15.31
CA PRO A 749 14.68 2.99 14.78
C PRO A 749 15.62 4.15 14.41
N LEU A 750 15.31 4.87 13.34
CA LEU A 750 16.01 6.09 12.92
C LEU A 750 15.04 7.28 12.90
N GLY A 751 15.50 8.43 13.40
CA GLY A 751 14.77 9.68 13.27
C GLY A 751 14.74 10.16 11.81
N VAL A 752 13.58 10.58 11.34
CA VAL A 752 13.39 11.04 9.95
C VAL A 752 12.66 12.38 9.90
N GLY A 753 12.84 13.11 8.81
CA GLY A 753 12.03 14.28 8.46
C GLY A 753 10.73 13.90 7.76
N GLY A 754 10.05 14.87 7.16
CA GLY A 754 8.77 14.69 6.50
C GLY A 754 7.58 14.64 7.46
N SER A 755 6.42 14.28 6.96
CA SER A 755 5.17 14.05 7.71
C SER A 755 4.08 13.53 6.75
N SER A 756 2.83 13.38 7.25
CA SER A 756 1.67 13.02 6.43
C SER A 756 1.37 14.09 5.38
N SER A 757 1.03 13.68 4.17
CA SER A 757 0.66 14.52 3.03
C SER A 757 1.71 15.57 2.58
N LEU A 758 2.96 15.42 2.96
CA LEU A 758 4.10 16.13 2.39
C LEU A 758 4.66 15.32 1.20
N VAL A 759 5.49 15.94 0.37
CA VAL A 759 6.17 15.21 -0.73
C VAL A 759 7.09 14.14 -0.13
N ASP A 760 7.90 14.48 0.88
CA ASP A 760 8.59 13.48 1.72
C ASP A 760 7.60 12.88 2.72
N ALA A 761 6.80 11.94 2.22
CA ALA A 761 5.64 11.39 2.89
C ALA A 761 6.00 10.28 3.89
N THR A 762 6.56 10.66 5.02
CA THR A 762 6.77 9.80 6.19
C THR A 762 5.55 9.96 7.12
N SER A 763 4.47 9.25 6.81
CA SER A 763 3.19 9.45 7.49
C SER A 763 3.18 8.83 8.89
N TRP A 764 2.37 9.42 9.77
CA TRP A 764 2.13 8.96 11.13
C TRP A 764 0.65 9.13 11.48
N ASP A 765 0.18 8.43 12.48
CA ASP A 765 -1.23 8.41 12.88
C ASP A 765 -1.46 9.35 14.08
N ALA A 766 -2.23 10.42 13.86
CA ALA A 766 -2.56 11.40 14.90
C ALA A 766 -3.52 10.86 15.98
N SER A 767 -4.24 9.77 15.70
CA SER A 767 -5.05 9.06 16.70
C SER A 767 -4.19 8.24 17.66
N ALA A 768 -2.96 7.91 17.27
CA ALA A 768 -2.02 7.16 18.09
C ALA A 768 -1.37 8.03 19.19
N ARG A 769 -0.75 7.35 20.16
CA ARG A 769 -0.01 8.04 21.24
C ARG A 769 1.39 8.49 20.82
N SER A 770 1.93 7.95 19.75
CA SER A 770 3.27 8.21 19.24
C SER A 770 3.23 8.95 17.90
N PHE A 771 4.38 9.51 17.51
CA PHE A 771 4.60 10.09 16.19
C PHE A 771 5.43 9.15 15.30
N THR A 772 5.46 7.86 15.64
CA THR A 772 6.19 6.84 14.88
C THR A 772 5.62 6.73 13.47
N VAL A 773 6.51 6.61 12.48
CA VAL A 773 6.14 6.45 11.08
C VAL A 773 5.35 5.16 10.89
N THR A 774 4.20 5.25 10.23
CA THR A 774 3.34 4.12 9.87
C THR A 774 3.52 3.71 8.42
N SER A 775 3.70 4.69 7.53
CA SER A 775 3.98 4.49 6.11
C SER A 775 5.01 5.50 5.60
N ALA A 776 5.79 5.11 4.60
CA ALA A 776 6.83 5.96 4.04
C ALA A 776 7.18 5.54 2.61
N PRO A 777 7.96 6.36 1.86
CA PRO A 777 8.53 5.93 0.59
C PRO A 777 9.26 4.58 0.73
N SER A 778 8.63 3.51 0.27
CA SER A 778 9.19 2.15 0.38
C SER A 778 10.39 1.92 -0.54
N MET A 779 10.47 2.71 -1.60
CA MET A 779 11.64 2.94 -2.44
C MET A 779 11.58 4.38 -3.01
N ARG A 780 12.68 4.89 -3.51
CA ARG A 780 12.77 6.09 -4.34
C ARG A 780 13.57 5.78 -5.58
N MET A 781 13.11 6.19 -6.74
CA MET A 781 13.86 6.10 -7.99
C MET A 781 13.73 7.38 -8.82
N VAL A 782 14.80 7.68 -9.55
CA VAL A 782 14.82 8.68 -10.63
C VAL A 782 15.52 8.06 -11.83
N VAL A 783 14.81 7.99 -12.97
CA VAL A 783 15.31 7.43 -14.22
C VAL A 783 15.59 8.56 -15.22
N ASP A 784 16.84 8.64 -15.72
CA ASP A 784 17.23 9.53 -16.81
C ASP A 784 17.21 8.77 -18.13
N LEU A 785 16.23 9.06 -18.99
CA LEU A 785 16.07 8.42 -20.30
C LEU A 785 17.18 8.87 -21.30
N GLY A 786 18.01 9.85 -20.94
CA GLY A 786 19.19 10.25 -21.70
C GLY A 786 20.43 9.42 -21.37
N ASN A 787 20.48 8.87 -20.15
CA ASN A 787 21.54 7.99 -19.70
C ASN A 787 21.04 7.11 -18.56
N LEU A 788 20.57 5.91 -18.87
CA LEU A 788 20.01 4.98 -17.90
C LEU A 788 20.99 4.65 -16.74
N ASP A 789 22.31 4.60 -17.01
CA ASP A 789 23.34 4.37 -15.99
C ASP A 789 23.52 5.56 -15.01
N ALA A 790 22.99 6.74 -15.34
CA ALA A 790 22.97 7.89 -14.44
C ALA A 790 21.73 7.91 -13.51
N SER A 791 20.83 6.98 -13.69
CA SER A 791 19.63 6.82 -12.85
C SER A 791 20.02 6.46 -11.42
N THR A 792 19.14 6.74 -10.47
CA THR A 792 19.38 6.48 -9.04
C THR A 792 18.20 5.82 -8.37
N TRP A 793 18.49 5.10 -7.28
CA TRP A 793 17.49 4.41 -6.48
C TRP A 793 17.92 4.23 -5.03
N VAL A 794 16.95 3.91 -4.16
CA VAL A 794 17.14 3.39 -2.80
C VAL A 794 15.88 2.66 -2.38
N THR A 795 16.00 1.58 -1.58
CA THR A 795 14.86 0.94 -0.90
C THR A 795 14.93 1.16 0.60
N LEU A 796 13.80 0.94 1.29
CA LEU A 796 13.68 1.15 2.73
C LEU A 796 14.68 0.33 3.55
N THR A 797 14.94 -0.95 3.19
CA THR A 797 15.79 -1.84 3.97
C THR A 797 17.00 -2.33 3.16
N GLY A 798 16.89 -3.46 2.50
CA GLY A 798 17.94 -4.05 1.67
C GLY A 798 17.37 -5.20 0.83
N THR A 799 18.24 -5.84 0.04
CA THR A 799 17.83 -6.85 -0.94
C THR A 799 17.45 -8.18 -0.28
N SER A 800 18.12 -8.55 0.83
CA SER A 800 17.95 -9.84 1.50
C SER A 800 16.84 -9.82 2.56
N GLY A 801 16.07 -10.90 2.67
CA GLY A 801 15.16 -11.19 3.77
C GLY A 801 15.81 -11.90 4.96
N HIS A 802 17.09 -12.29 4.86
CA HIS A 802 17.78 -12.99 5.94
C HIS A 802 18.39 -12.01 6.94
N PRO A 803 18.00 -12.02 8.23
CA PRO A 803 18.52 -11.10 9.24
C PRO A 803 20.03 -11.17 9.46
N ALA A 804 20.67 -12.28 9.10
CA ALA A 804 22.13 -12.46 9.18
C ALA A 804 22.88 -11.94 7.94
N SER A 805 22.20 -11.55 6.89
CA SER A 805 22.79 -11.00 5.68
C SER A 805 23.25 -9.57 5.90
N VAL A 806 24.40 -9.21 5.30
CA VAL A 806 24.85 -7.82 5.26
C VAL A 806 23.88 -6.92 4.47
N HIS A 807 23.07 -7.51 3.56
CA HIS A 807 22.09 -6.83 2.73
C HIS A 807 20.67 -6.89 3.29
N TYR A 808 20.50 -7.13 4.59
CA TYR A 808 19.17 -7.11 5.22
C TYR A 808 18.68 -5.68 5.43
N THR A 809 19.54 -4.78 5.94
CA THR A 809 19.18 -3.38 6.26
C THR A 809 20.28 -2.37 5.86
N ASP A 810 21.14 -2.73 4.92
CA ASP A 810 22.29 -1.90 4.52
C ASP A 810 21.93 -0.63 3.75
N GLN A 811 20.65 -0.48 3.36
CA GLN A 811 20.14 0.71 2.70
C GLN A 811 19.37 1.63 3.66
N PHE A 812 18.97 1.15 4.84
CA PHE A 812 18.08 1.87 5.75
C PHE A 812 18.64 3.24 6.20
N ASP A 813 19.93 3.32 6.53
CA ASP A 813 20.57 4.58 6.87
C ASP A 813 20.64 5.54 5.66
N ALA A 814 20.93 5.02 4.47
CA ALA A 814 20.93 5.83 3.25
C ALA A 814 19.53 6.37 2.94
N TRP A 815 18.51 5.52 3.03
CA TRP A 815 17.10 5.88 2.84
C TRP A 815 16.66 6.97 3.83
N ALA A 816 16.93 6.80 5.13
CA ALA A 816 16.55 7.75 6.17
C ALA A 816 17.20 9.13 6.01
N ASN A 817 18.40 9.18 5.42
CA ASN A 817 19.15 10.42 5.16
C ASN A 817 19.00 10.92 3.71
N GLY A 818 18.04 10.43 2.95
CA GLY A 818 17.75 10.87 1.58
C GLY A 818 18.85 10.60 0.56
N ARG A 819 19.74 9.62 0.82
CA ARG A 819 20.82 9.23 -0.08
C ARG A 819 20.35 8.12 -1.01
N THR A 820 20.76 8.20 -2.28
CA THR A 820 20.46 7.22 -3.32
C THR A 820 21.75 6.55 -3.82
N PHE A 821 21.60 5.45 -4.55
CA PHE A 821 22.66 4.69 -5.19
C PHE A 821 22.56 4.80 -6.72
N PRO A 822 23.70 4.72 -7.45
CA PRO A 822 23.68 4.57 -8.91
C PRO A 822 22.90 3.32 -9.33
N TRP A 823 22.27 3.39 -10.50
CA TRP A 823 21.51 2.26 -11.08
C TRP A 823 22.16 1.80 -12.38
N PRO A 824 23.19 0.92 -12.33
CA PRO A 824 23.84 0.42 -13.53
C PRO A 824 22.85 -0.43 -14.35
N PHE A 825 22.80 -0.18 -15.64
CA PHE A 825 21.94 -0.89 -16.59
C PHE A 825 22.71 -1.48 -17.76
N THR A 826 23.58 -0.68 -18.42
CA THR A 826 24.37 -1.21 -19.51
C THR A 826 25.32 -2.32 -19.06
N THR A 827 25.59 -3.30 -19.89
CA THR A 827 26.50 -4.42 -19.57
C THR A 827 27.83 -3.91 -19.02
N THR A 828 28.39 -2.82 -19.57
CA THR A 828 29.64 -2.24 -19.09
C THR A 828 29.53 -1.67 -17.70
N ALA A 829 28.44 -0.95 -17.40
CA ALA A 829 28.22 -0.38 -16.06
C ALA A 829 27.97 -1.50 -15.04
N VAL A 830 27.11 -2.48 -15.36
CA VAL A 830 26.87 -3.65 -14.50
C VAL A 830 28.15 -4.39 -14.19
N GLU A 831 28.97 -4.73 -15.17
CA GLU A 831 30.24 -5.45 -14.98
C GLU A 831 31.23 -4.68 -14.09
N SER A 832 31.20 -3.35 -14.09
CA SER A 832 32.08 -2.52 -13.25
C SER A 832 31.69 -2.57 -11.76
N GLU A 833 30.44 -2.87 -11.45
CA GLU A 833 29.89 -2.91 -10.09
C GLU A 833 29.77 -4.33 -9.49
N VAL A 834 30.02 -5.38 -10.28
CA VAL A 834 29.91 -6.78 -9.84
C VAL A 834 30.79 -7.07 -8.62
N ARG A 835 30.18 -7.63 -7.58
CA ARG A 835 30.85 -8.14 -6.37
C ARG A 835 30.82 -9.66 -6.29
N ASP A 836 29.66 -10.25 -6.60
CA ASP A 836 29.46 -11.69 -6.54
C ASP A 836 29.00 -12.21 -7.90
N ARG A 837 29.39 -13.44 -8.23
CA ARG A 837 29.02 -14.11 -9.47
C ARG A 837 28.66 -15.56 -9.19
N LEU A 838 27.41 -15.91 -9.47
CA LEU A 838 26.88 -17.27 -9.41
C LEU A 838 26.50 -17.72 -10.82
N THR A 839 26.92 -18.92 -11.17
CA THR A 839 26.53 -19.58 -12.42
C THR A 839 25.53 -20.68 -12.12
N LEU A 840 24.34 -20.59 -12.68
CA LEU A 840 23.34 -21.66 -12.64
C LEU A 840 23.53 -22.52 -13.88
N ARG A 841 23.74 -23.83 -13.67
CA ARG A 841 24.06 -24.81 -14.76
C ARG A 841 22.91 -25.76 -14.96
N PRO A 842 22.63 -26.16 -16.21
CA PRO A 842 21.75 -27.29 -16.45
C PRO A 842 22.26 -28.52 -15.70
N SER A 843 21.40 -29.13 -14.87
CA SER A 843 21.77 -30.43 -14.30
C SER A 843 21.66 -31.47 -15.38
N SER A 844 22.72 -32.30 -15.57
CA SER A 844 22.62 -33.54 -16.39
C SER A 844 21.52 -34.38 -15.80
N GLY A 845 20.40 -34.55 -16.52
CA GLY A 845 19.24 -35.29 -16.06
C GLY A 845 19.61 -36.65 -15.47
N GLY A 846 19.11 -36.90 -14.24
CA GLY A 846 19.10 -38.25 -13.69
C GLY A 846 17.96 -39.08 -14.31
#